data_1b4219fd5c6f8a433d863c4cf25a08b2
#
_entry.id   1b4219fd5c6f8a433d863c4cf25a08b2
#
_cell.length_a   1.000
_cell.length_b   1.000
_cell.length_c   1.000
_cell.angle_alpha   90.00
_cell.angle_beta   90.00
_cell.angle_gamma   90.00
#
_symmetry.space_group_name_H-M   'P 1'
#
loop_
_entity.id
_entity.type
_entity.pdbx_description
1 polymer ?
#
loop_
_entity_poly.entity_id
_entity_poly.type
_entity_poly.pdbx_seq_one_letter_code
_entity_poly.pdbx_strand_id
1 'polypeptide(L)'
;MKEQKAYGNESISSLKGADRVRLRPAVIFGSDGLEGCEHAVFEILSNAIDEAREGYGRQILVTRYEDHSIEVEDFGRGCPVDWNEKEGKYNWELVFCELYAGGKYQNNAGGDYEFSLGLNGLGSCATQYSSEYFDATVRRDGFKYTLHFEKGELVGKMKKEPTDRKATGSVFRWKPDLAVFTDINIPKEYFEDTLKRQAVVNAGVTFTFRDQEGGKFVKTDYCYPNGILDYVNEIAGEQTLTMPQFWEAERKGRDREDKPEYKVRISAALCFSNRVSRIEYYHNSSWLEHGGAPEKAVKNAFVYAIDAYCKQTNKYTKSESKITFQDVADCLVLVTNCFSTQTSYENQTKKAITNKFVQDAMAEFFRDRLHVYFIENKQEADRIADQVLVNKRSRESAEKARLNIKKKLTGSLDIANRVQKFVDCRTKDVSKREIYIVEGDSALGSVKLSRDAEFQGIMPVRGKILNCLKADYDRIFKSDIITDLIRVLGCGVEVQTKKTKDLSAFDLENLRWNKVIICTDADVDGYQIRTLILTMIYRLCPTLIQEGYVYIAESPLYEITCKDKTWFAYTDAEKSEIVKKLEGKKLSINRSKGLGENDPEMMWMTTMNPETRRLIKVMPEDMARTMQIFDLLLGDNLQGRKDHIAENGYKYLDQLDVS
;
A
#
# COMPACT_ATOMS: atom_id res chain seq x y z
N MET A 1 -37.52 29.99 0.38
CA MET A 1 -38.07 28.72 0.86
C MET A 1 -37.88 27.70 -0.26
N LYS A 2 -37.02 26.68 -0.11
CA LYS A 2 -36.94 25.56 -1.05
C LYS A 2 -38.18 24.69 -0.81
N GLU A 3 -39.02 24.53 -1.81
CA GLU A 3 -40.11 23.55 -1.77
C GLU A 3 -39.53 22.18 -1.43
N GLN A 4 -39.90 21.62 -0.28
CA GLN A 4 -39.66 20.23 0.04
C GLN A 4 -40.52 19.40 -0.92
N LYS A 5 -39.88 18.80 -1.95
CA LYS A 5 -40.53 17.75 -2.74
C LYS A 5 -40.93 16.61 -1.81
N ALA A 6 -42.21 16.37 -1.68
CA ALA A 6 -42.76 15.28 -0.87
C ALA A 6 -42.24 13.94 -1.43
N TYR A 7 -41.69 13.09 -0.56
CA TYR A 7 -41.28 11.73 -0.91
C TYR A 7 -42.51 10.84 -1.07
N GLY A 8 -42.98 10.70 -2.29
CA GLY A 8 -44.17 9.92 -2.65
C GLY A 8 -43.87 8.82 -3.66
N ASN A 9 -44.88 8.08 -4.08
CA ASN A 9 -44.74 6.94 -5.02
C ASN A 9 -44.01 7.33 -6.33
N GLU A 10 -44.18 8.57 -6.80
CA GLU A 10 -43.54 9.09 -8.02
C GLU A 10 -42.05 9.47 -7.83
N SER A 11 -41.56 9.48 -6.60
CA SER A 11 -40.16 9.77 -6.31
C SER A 11 -39.23 8.59 -6.55
N ILE A 12 -39.78 7.39 -6.78
CA ILE A 12 -39.00 6.17 -7.04
C ILE A 12 -38.85 6.00 -8.56
N SER A 13 -37.60 6.02 -9.04
CA SER A 13 -37.26 5.78 -10.45
C SER A 13 -36.15 4.76 -10.58
N SER A 14 -36.16 3.95 -11.64
CA SER A 14 -35.10 3.01 -11.98
C SER A 14 -34.09 3.67 -12.91
N LEU A 15 -32.78 3.49 -12.62
CA LEU A 15 -31.72 3.87 -13.55
C LEU A 15 -31.77 2.94 -14.79
N LYS A 16 -31.57 3.50 -15.98
CA LYS A 16 -31.59 2.77 -17.25
C LYS A 16 -30.28 2.99 -18.02
N GLY A 17 -29.95 2.04 -18.90
CA GLY A 17 -28.77 2.14 -19.76
C GLY A 17 -27.50 2.48 -18.97
N ALA A 18 -26.72 3.41 -19.50
CA ALA A 18 -25.45 3.85 -18.93
C ALA A 18 -25.54 4.48 -17.54
N ASP A 19 -26.68 5.10 -17.19
CA ASP A 19 -26.86 5.74 -15.88
C ASP A 19 -26.72 4.76 -14.69
N ARG A 20 -26.97 3.46 -14.93
CA ARG A 20 -26.76 2.40 -13.91
C ARG A 20 -25.33 2.33 -13.42
N VAL A 21 -24.37 2.64 -14.29
CA VAL A 21 -22.94 2.65 -13.98
C VAL A 21 -22.47 4.08 -13.71
N ARG A 22 -22.79 5.02 -14.58
CA ARG A 22 -22.31 6.41 -14.53
C ARG A 22 -22.64 7.13 -13.24
N LEU A 23 -23.84 6.89 -12.67
CA LEU A 23 -24.27 7.51 -11.41
C LEU A 23 -23.85 6.70 -10.15
N ARG A 24 -23.42 5.47 -10.31
CA ARG A 24 -23.04 4.57 -9.21
C ARG A 24 -21.85 3.68 -9.56
N PRO A 25 -20.71 4.24 -10.00
CA PRO A 25 -19.55 3.44 -10.44
C PRO A 25 -18.99 2.56 -9.32
N ALA A 26 -18.99 3.05 -8.08
CA ALA A 26 -18.50 2.29 -6.92
C ALA A 26 -19.24 0.96 -6.66
N VAL A 27 -20.49 0.82 -7.08
CA VAL A 27 -21.24 -0.45 -6.96
C VAL A 27 -20.67 -1.54 -7.85
N ILE A 28 -20.15 -1.16 -9.02
CA ILE A 28 -19.59 -2.10 -10.02
C ILE A 28 -18.08 -2.25 -9.84
N PHE A 29 -17.37 -1.12 -9.72
CA PHE A 29 -15.91 -1.09 -9.70
C PHE A 29 -15.30 -1.05 -8.28
N GLY A 30 -16.14 -0.96 -7.23
CA GLY A 30 -15.70 -0.87 -5.84
C GLY A 30 -15.28 0.55 -5.40
N SER A 31 -15.05 1.45 -6.34
CA SER A 31 -14.65 2.85 -6.09
C SER A 31 -15.11 3.74 -7.25
N ASP A 32 -15.30 5.03 -7.00
CA ASP A 32 -15.46 6.10 -8.00
C ASP A 32 -14.16 6.91 -8.20
N GLY A 33 -13.09 6.50 -7.56
CA GLY A 33 -11.76 7.05 -7.70
C GLY A 33 -10.88 6.28 -8.69
N LEU A 34 -9.58 6.50 -8.58
CA LEU A 34 -8.54 5.86 -9.42
C LEU A 34 -8.64 4.33 -9.40
N GLU A 35 -8.84 3.72 -8.22
CA GLU A 35 -8.99 2.26 -8.09
C GLU A 35 -10.16 1.70 -8.91
N GLY A 36 -11.26 2.46 -9.05
CA GLY A 36 -12.39 2.06 -9.91
C GLY A 36 -12.00 2.08 -11.38
N CYS A 37 -11.21 3.07 -11.78
CA CYS A 37 -10.68 3.20 -13.12
C CYS A 37 -9.69 2.05 -13.45
N GLU A 38 -8.82 1.70 -12.52
CA GLU A 38 -7.91 0.54 -12.60
C GLU A 38 -8.68 -0.78 -12.72
N HIS A 39 -9.77 -0.92 -11.97
CA HIS A 39 -10.62 -2.12 -12.04
C HIS A 39 -11.26 -2.27 -13.43
N ALA A 40 -11.66 -1.17 -14.09
CA ALA A 40 -12.19 -1.20 -15.45
C ALA A 40 -11.14 -1.75 -16.45
N VAL A 41 -9.86 -1.39 -16.29
CA VAL A 41 -8.76 -1.98 -17.10
C VAL A 41 -8.69 -3.49 -16.89
N PHE A 42 -8.72 -3.94 -15.64
CA PHE A 42 -8.64 -5.36 -15.32
C PHE A 42 -9.84 -6.16 -15.86
N GLU A 43 -11.03 -5.59 -15.91
CA GLU A 43 -12.22 -6.25 -16.46
C GLU A 43 -12.08 -6.49 -17.99
N ILE A 44 -11.52 -5.55 -18.75
CA ILE A 44 -11.23 -5.76 -20.18
C ILE A 44 -10.08 -6.75 -20.36
N LEU A 45 -8.99 -6.59 -19.59
CA LEU A 45 -7.83 -7.48 -19.65
C LEU A 45 -8.20 -8.93 -19.33
N SER A 46 -9.10 -9.16 -18.37
CA SER A 46 -9.52 -10.49 -17.96
C SER A 46 -10.21 -11.28 -19.08
N ASN A 47 -10.91 -10.62 -20.00
CA ASN A 47 -11.48 -11.27 -21.17
C ASN A 47 -10.40 -11.75 -22.16
N ALA A 48 -9.35 -10.96 -22.37
CA ALA A 48 -8.21 -11.36 -23.21
C ALA A 48 -7.44 -12.53 -22.58
N ILE A 49 -7.30 -12.53 -21.26
CA ILE A 49 -6.65 -13.63 -20.51
C ILE A 49 -7.46 -14.91 -20.64
N ASP A 50 -8.80 -14.85 -20.51
CA ASP A 50 -9.66 -16.01 -20.67
C ASP A 50 -9.50 -16.67 -22.06
N GLU A 51 -9.42 -15.88 -23.14
CA GLU A 51 -9.14 -16.39 -24.49
C GLU A 51 -7.74 -17.05 -24.59
N ALA A 52 -6.72 -16.41 -24.04
CA ALA A 52 -5.36 -16.95 -24.06
C ALA A 52 -5.25 -18.27 -23.28
N ARG A 53 -5.99 -18.42 -22.17
CA ARG A 53 -6.06 -19.65 -21.37
C ARG A 53 -6.75 -20.80 -22.07
N GLU A 54 -7.75 -20.51 -22.88
CA GLU A 54 -8.40 -21.51 -23.74
C GLU A 54 -7.51 -21.91 -24.95
N GLY A 55 -6.30 -21.35 -25.03
CA GLY A 55 -5.33 -21.66 -26.08
C GLY A 55 -5.44 -20.79 -27.34
N TYR A 56 -6.28 -19.76 -27.30
CA TYR A 56 -6.49 -18.86 -28.43
C TYR A 56 -5.70 -17.56 -28.25
N GLY A 57 -4.55 -17.48 -28.93
CA GLY A 57 -3.63 -16.35 -28.83
C GLY A 57 -2.80 -16.40 -27.51
N ARG A 58 -1.48 -16.22 -27.67
CA ARG A 58 -0.55 -16.24 -26.51
C ARG A 58 0.10 -14.91 -26.26
N GLN A 59 -0.42 -13.87 -26.90
CA GLN A 59 0.05 -12.50 -26.71
C GLN A 59 -1.12 -11.58 -26.43
N ILE A 60 -0.94 -10.70 -25.45
CA ILE A 60 -1.88 -9.64 -25.11
C ILE A 60 -1.09 -8.34 -25.05
N LEU A 61 -1.56 -7.32 -25.77
CA LEU A 61 -0.94 -6.01 -25.79
C LEU A 61 -1.81 -5.04 -24.99
N VAL A 62 -1.19 -4.29 -24.10
CA VAL A 62 -1.84 -3.22 -23.35
C VAL A 62 -1.10 -1.93 -23.61
N THR A 63 -1.81 -0.91 -24.06
CA THR A 63 -1.23 0.40 -24.37
C THR A 63 -1.84 1.47 -23.49
N ARG A 64 -1.01 2.23 -22.79
CA ARG A 64 -1.38 3.46 -22.12
C ARG A 64 -0.98 4.64 -23.00
N TYR A 65 -1.93 5.52 -23.28
CA TYR A 65 -1.70 6.72 -24.07
C TYR A 65 -1.60 7.96 -23.16
N GLU A 66 -0.91 8.99 -23.66
CA GLU A 66 -0.74 10.27 -22.94
C GLU A 66 -2.05 11.01 -22.70
N ASP A 67 -3.07 10.77 -23.53
CA ASP A 67 -4.41 11.33 -23.39
C ASP A 67 -5.28 10.61 -22.36
N HIS A 68 -4.68 9.71 -21.54
CA HIS A 68 -5.31 8.82 -20.58
C HIS A 68 -6.23 7.76 -21.20
N SER A 69 -6.23 7.59 -22.52
CA SER A 69 -6.89 6.43 -23.12
C SER A 69 -6.04 5.17 -22.94
N ILE A 70 -6.73 4.04 -22.92
CA ILE A 70 -6.12 2.72 -22.73
C ILE A 70 -6.59 1.82 -23.86
N GLU A 71 -5.72 0.93 -24.34
CA GLU A 71 -6.05 -0.06 -25.36
C GLU A 71 -5.60 -1.44 -24.93
N VAL A 72 -6.47 -2.43 -25.10
CA VAL A 72 -6.15 -3.84 -24.91
C VAL A 72 -6.42 -4.56 -26.22
N GLU A 73 -5.41 -5.25 -26.74
CA GLU A 73 -5.47 -6.06 -27.94
C GLU A 73 -5.17 -7.53 -27.61
N ASP A 74 -6.06 -8.43 -28.00
CA ASP A 74 -5.87 -9.87 -27.97
C ASP A 74 -5.85 -10.47 -29.38
N PHE A 75 -5.29 -11.67 -29.48
CA PHE A 75 -5.22 -12.47 -30.69
C PHE A 75 -6.04 -13.77 -30.56
N GLY A 76 -7.08 -13.70 -29.76
CA GLY A 76 -8.03 -14.80 -29.55
C GLY A 76 -8.98 -15.02 -30.74
N ARG A 77 -10.12 -15.64 -30.47
CA ARG A 77 -11.14 -15.90 -31.51
C ARG A 77 -11.92 -14.64 -31.96
N GLY A 78 -11.77 -13.56 -31.22
CA GLY A 78 -12.57 -12.35 -31.38
C GLY A 78 -13.93 -12.44 -30.66
N CYS A 79 -14.31 -11.35 -29.96
CA CYS A 79 -15.58 -11.25 -29.25
C CYS A 79 -16.77 -11.46 -30.22
N PRO A 80 -17.78 -12.30 -29.90
CA PRO A 80 -19.00 -12.39 -30.70
C PRO A 80 -19.74 -11.06 -30.71
N VAL A 81 -20.00 -10.48 -31.88
CA VAL A 81 -20.68 -9.17 -32.02
C VAL A 81 -21.83 -9.20 -33.02
N ASP A 82 -21.92 -10.24 -33.86
CA ASP A 82 -22.95 -10.38 -34.90
C ASP A 82 -24.31 -10.81 -34.35
N TRP A 83 -25.28 -10.98 -35.21
CA TRP A 83 -26.66 -11.29 -34.87
C TRP A 83 -26.81 -12.59 -34.09
N ASN A 84 -27.59 -12.59 -33.02
CA ASN A 84 -27.93 -13.74 -32.21
C ASN A 84 -29.39 -14.11 -32.40
N GLU A 85 -29.61 -15.22 -33.12
CA GLU A 85 -30.94 -15.72 -33.43
C GLU A 85 -31.77 -16.04 -32.18
N LYS A 86 -31.10 -16.53 -31.13
CA LYS A 86 -31.77 -16.95 -29.89
C LYS A 86 -32.27 -15.75 -29.08
N GLU A 87 -31.48 -14.69 -29.01
CA GLU A 87 -31.82 -13.48 -28.24
C GLU A 87 -32.57 -12.44 -29.07
N GLY A 88 -32.61 -12.60 -30.42
CA GLY A 88 -33.24 -11.65 -31.32
C GLY A 88 -32.59 -10.27 -31.35
N LYS A 89 -31.28 -10.20 -31.04
CA LYS A 89 -30.48 -8.99 -30.96
C LYS A 89 -29.06 -9.25 -31.50
N TYR A 90 -28.30 -8.20 -31.72
CA TYR A 90 -26.88 -8.34 -31.96
C TYR A 90 -26.15 -8.64 -30.66
N ASN A 91 -25.14 -9.53 -30.71
CA ASN A 91 -24.30 -9.84 -29.55
C ASN A 91 -23.56 -8.61 -29.01
N TRP A 92 -23.23 -7.61 -29.84
CA TRP A 92 -22.61 -6.39 -29.34
C TRP A 92 -23.54 -5.61 -28.38
N GLU A 93 -24.88 -5.65 -28.61
CA GLU A 93 -25.86 -5.05 -27.70
C GLU A 93 -25.83 -5.74 -26.32
N LEU A 94 -25.73 -7.08 -26.33
CA LEU A 94 -25.64 -7.86 -25.11
C LEU A 94 -24.30 -7.60 -24.38
N VAL A 95 -23.19 -7.64 -25.11
CA VAL A 95 -21.83 -7.53 -24.49
C VAL A 95 -21.52 -6.13 -24.00
N PHE A 96 -21.91 -5.10 -24.74
CA PHE A 96 -21.53 -3.71 -24.45
C PHE A 96 -22.65 -2.85 -23.86
N CYS A 97 -23.91 -3.25 -23.96
CA CYS A 97 -25.04 -2.43 -23.54
C CYS A 97 -25.98 -3.10 -22.52
N GLU A 98 -25.76 -4.37 -22.18
CA GLU A 98 -26.54 -5.06 -21.16
C GLU A 98 -25.65 -5.58 -20.02
N LEU A 99 -26.00 -5.19 -18.80
CA LEU A 99 -25.38 -5.74 -17.59
C LEU A 99 -25.92 -7.16 -17.35
N TYR A 100 -25.06 -8.03 -16.85
CA TYR A 100 -25.37 -9.46 -16.62
C TYR A 100 -25.66 -10.24 -17.90
N ALA A 101 -25.08 -9.82 -19.03
CA ALA A 101 -25.10 -10.56 -20.27
C ALA A 101 -23.72 -11.15 -20.56
N GLY A 102 -23.63 -12.45 -20.80
CA GLY A 102 -22.36 -13.13 -21.05
C GLY A 102 -22.52 -14.61 -21.42
N GLY A 103 -21.51 -15.17 -22.06
CA GLY A 103 -21.48 -16.59 -22.49
C GLY A 103 -20.79 -17.55 -21.51
N LYS A 104 -20.37 -17.09 -20.33
CA LYS A 104 -19.50 -17.86 -19.41
C LYS A 104 -20.21 -18.36 -18.15
N TYR A 105 -21.55 -18.41 -18.13
CA TYR A 105 -22.33 -18.77 -16.93
C TYR A 105 -22.36 -20.25 -16.60
N GLN A 106 -22.11 -21.15 -17.57
CA GLN A 106 -22.20 -22.60 -17.42
C GLN A 106 -20.83 -23.28 -17.41
N ASN A 107 -19.93 -22.79 -16.59
CA ASN A 107 -18.55 -23.27 -16.52
C ASN A 107 -18.35 -24.58 -15.73
N ASN A 108 -19.36 -25.07 -14.99
CA ASN A 108 -19.27 -26.30 -14.19
C ASN A 108 -19.69 -27.56 -14.99
N ALA A 109 -20.07 -27.43 -16.25
CA ALA A 109 -20.56 -28.52 -17.11
C ALA A 109 -19.47 -29.17 -18.00
N GLY A 110 -18.21 -28.77 -17.88
CA GLY A 110 -17.08 -29.32 -18.64
C GLY A 110 -17.03 -28.82 -20.09
N GLY A 111 -17.02 -27.53 -20.30
CA GLY A 111 -16.90 -26.88 -21.60
C GLY A 111 -15.79 -25.81 -21.61
N ASP A 112 -15.73 -25.02 -22.68
CA ASP A 112 -14.86 -23.83 -22.76
C ASP A 112 -15.07 -22.93 -21.56
N TYR A 113 -14.00 -22.25 -21.14
CA TYR A 113 -14.02 -21.30 -20.00
C TYR A 113 -14.30 -21.91 -18.61
N GLU A 114 -13.85 -23.16 -18.39
CA GLU A 114 -14.04 -23.88 -17.11
C GLU A 114 -13.59 -23.04 -15.90
N PHE A 115 -12.53 -22.24 -16.02
CA PHE A 115 -11.94 -21.42 -14.95
C PHE A 115 -11.90 -19.92 -15.29
N SER A 116 -12.93 -19.39 -15.90
CA SER A 116 -12.98 -18.00 -16.35
C SER A 116 -12.84 -16.96 -15.26
N LEU A 117 -12.21 -15.82 -15.57
CA LEU A 117 -12.13 -14.61 -14.77
C LEU A 117 -13.41 -13.77 -14.88
N GLY A 118 -13.95 -13.64 -16.09
CA GLY A 118 -15.10 -12.82 -16.43
C GLY A 118 -16.43 -13.53 -16.23
N LEU A 119 -16.81 -13.83 -14.99
CA LEU A 119 -17.99 -14.63 -14.64
C LEU A 119 -19.32 -13.86 -14.62
N ASN A 120 -19.31 -12.56 -14.38
CA ASN A 120 -20.52 -11.80 -14.03
C ASN A 120 -21.20 -11.13 -15.23
N GLY A 121 -20.60 -11.13 -16.42
CA GLY A 121 -21.14 -10.43 -17.59
C GLY A 121 -21.34 -8.93 -17.39
N LEU A 122 -20.43 -8.30 -16.63
CA LEU A 122 -20.50 -6.89 -16.29
C LEU A 122 -19.37 -6.06 -16.94
N GLY A 123 -18.16 -6.61 -17.03
CA GLY A 123 -16.94 -5.84 -17.25
C GLY A 123 -16.94 -5.00 -18.52
N SER A 124 -17.22 -5.60 -19.70
CA SER A 124 -17.20 -4.86 -20.97
C SER A 124 -18.28 -3.78 -21.04
N CYS A 125 -19.49 -4.10 -20.59
CA CYS A 125 -20.60 -3.15 -20.55
C CYS A 125 -20.32 -2.01 -19.56
N ALA A 126 -19.85 -2.33 -18.37
CA ALA A 126 -19.57 -1.31 -17.35
C ALA A 126 -18.42 -0.38 -17.76
N THR A 127 -17.35 -0.93 -18.36
CA THR A 127 -16.22 -0.12 -18.86
C THR A 127 -16.68 0.78 -20.00
N GLN A 128 -17.47 0.28 -20.95
CA GLN A 128 -18.03 1.07 -22.03
C GLN A 128 -18.93 2.21 -21.48
N TYR A 129 -19.81 1.92 -20.51
CA TYR A 129 -20.67 2.92 -19.91
C TYR A 129 -19.95 3.99 -19.10
N SER A 130 -18.84 3.66 -18.50
CA SER A 130 -18.03 4.59 -17.67
C SER A 130 -17.00 5.40 -18.45
N SER A 131 -16.95 5.23 -19.78
CA SER A 131 -15.97 5.87 -20.65
C SER A 131 -16.52 7.14 -21.32
N GLU A 132 -15.61 8.07 -21.63
CA GLU A 132 -15.86 9.21 -22.51
C GLU A 132 -16.15 8.70 -23.92
N TYR A 133 -15.29 7.80 -24.42
CA TYR A 133 -15.51 7.02 -25.63
C TYR A 133 -15.01 5.58 -25.44
N PHE A 134 -15.55 4.65 -26.22
CA PHE A 134 -15.15 3.26 -26.28
C PHE A 134 -15.21 2.76 -27.72
N ASP A 135 -14.05 2.34 -28.23
CA ASP A 135 -13.87 1.77 -29.55
C ASP A 135 -13.69 0.25 -29.48
N ALA A 136 -14.50 -0.49 -30.19
CA ALA A 136 -14.35 -1.94 -30.32
C ALA A 136 -14.04 -2.30 -31.79
N THR A 137 -12.90 -2.93 -32.02
CA THR A 137 -12.53 -3.56 -33.28
C THR A 137 -12.40 -5.06 -33.07
N VAL A 138 -13.23 -5.83 -33.74
CA VAL A 138 -13.24 -7.29 -33.61
C VAL A 138 -12.99 -7.93 -35.00
N ARG A 139 -12.08 -8.90 -35.04
CA ARG A 139 -11.81 -9.73 -36.24
C ARG A 139 -12.25 -11.15 -35.92
N ARG A 140 -13.28 -11.60 -36.64
CA ARG A 140 -13.87 -12.92 -36.44
C ARG A 140 -14.54 -13.43 -37.71
N ASP A 141 -14.41 -14.73 -38.00
CA ASP A 141 -15.09 -15.45 -39.07
C ASP A 141 -14.87 -14.83 -40.50
N GLY A 142 -13.72 -14.17 -40.71
CA GLY A 142 -13.39 -13.51 -41.96
C GLY A 142 -13.97 -12.10 -42.13
N PHE A 143 -14.45 -11.52 -41.04
CA PHE A 143 -14.95 -10.15 -41.01
C PHE A 143 -14.23 -9.32 -39.93
N LYS A 144 -14.08 -8.03 -40.17
CA LYS A 144 -13.71 -6.99 -39.23
C LYS A 144 -14.95 -6.19 -38.89
N TYR A 145 -15.27 -6.16 -37.64
CA TYR A 145 -16.36 -5.36 -37.07
C TYR A 145 -15.79 -4.15 -36.33
N THR A 146 -16.40 -2.99 -36.51
CA THR A 146 -15.99 -1.75 -35.82
C THR A 146 -17.22 -1.07 -35.23
N LEU A 147 -17.15 -0.74 -33.93
CA LEU A 147 -18.16 -0.05 -33.16
C LEU A 147 -17.51 1.13 -32.45
N HIS A 148 -18.20 2.25 -32.35
CA HIS A 148 -17.77 3.43 -31.61
C HIS A 148 -18.88 3.89 -30.69
N PHE A 149 -18.58 4.03 -29.41
CA PHE A 149 -19.52 4.49 -28.39
C PHE A 149 -19.00 5.79 -27.75
N GLU A 150 -19.92 6.70 -27.43
CA GLU A 150 -19.64 7.89 -26.63
C GLU A 150 -20.59 7.90 -25.44
N LYS A 151 -20.05 8.01 -24.23
CA LYS A 151 -20.78 8.09 -22.96
C LYS A 151 -21.89 7.06 -22.78
N GLY A 152 -21.67 5.86 -23.29
CA GLY A 152 -22.60 4.73 -23.18
C GLY A 152 -23.49 4.49 -24.39
N GLU A 153 -23.51 5.39 -25.36
CA GLU A 153 -24.40 5.32 -26.51
C GLU A 153 -23.61 4.99 -27.81
N LEU A 154 -24.16 4.13 -28.65
CA LEU A 154 -23.55 3.80 -29.95
C LEU A 154 -23.64 5.01 -30.89
N VAL A 155 -22.52 5.46 -31.41
CA VAL A 155 -22.43 6.53 -32.43
C VAL A 155 -22.37 5.90 -33.82
N GLY A 156 -23.40 6.13 -34.60
CA GLY A 156 -23.52 5.58 -35.96
C GLY A 156 -24.07 4.15 -35.96
N LYS A 157 -23.40 3.27 -36.71
CA LYS A 157 -23.81 1.85 -36.88
C LYS A 157 -22.57 0.98 -36.83
N MET A 158 -22.73 -0.28 -36.41
CA MET A 158 -21.69 -1.30 -36.54
C MET A 158 -21.27 -1.41 -38.00
N LYS A 159 -19.97 -1.26 -38.26
CA LYS A 159 -19.40 -1.50 -39.61
C LYS A 159 -18.90 -2.93 -39.68
N LYS A 160 -19.21 -3.62 -40.78
CA LYS A 160 -18.78 -5.01 -41.05
C LYS A 160 -18.08 -5.04 -42.39
N GLU A 161 -16.82 -5.37 -42.37
CA GLU A 161 -15.94 -5.39 -43.56
C GLU A 161 -15.26 -6.76 -43.70
N PRO A 162 -15.09 -7.30 -44.93
CA PRO A 162 -14.35 -8.54 -45.09
C PRO A 162 -12.88 -8.35 -44.68
N THR A 163 -12.29 -9.38 -44.06
CA THR A 163 -10.85 -9.43 -43.70
C THR A 163 -10.29 -10.84 -43.89
N ASP A 164 -9.00 -11.03 -43.70
CA ASP A 164 -8.41 -12.36 -43.71
C ASP A 164 -9.03 -13.24 -42.61
N ARG A 165 -9.47 -14.44 -42.98
CA ARG A 165 -10.04 -15.42 -42.04
C ARG A 165 -9.06 -15.85 -40.93
N LYS A 166 -7.74 -15.73 -41.18
CA LYS A 166 -6.71 -16.02 -40.18
C LYS A 166 -6.51 -14.89 -39.19
N ALA A 167 -6.95 -13.67 -39.54
CA ALA A 167 -6.86 -12.54 -38.67
C ALA A 167 -8.03 -12.57 -37.66
N THR A 168 -7.79 -13.01 -36.44
CA THR A 168 -8.77 -13.06 -35.36
C THR A 168 -8.28 -12.25 -34.16
N GLY A 169 -9.20 -11.90 -33.25
CA GLY A 169 -8.90 -11.16 -32.02
C GLY A 169 -9.75 -9.93 -31.84
N SER A 170 -9.61 -9.29 -30.69
CA SER A 170 -10.33 -8.07 -30.34
C SER A 170 -9.35 -6.97 -29.96
N VAL A 171 -9.70 -5.73 -30.28
CA VAL A 171 -9.02 -4.52 -29.84
C VAL A 171 -10.06 -3.61 -29.22
N PHE A 172 -9.90 -3.29 -27.96
CA PHE A 172 -10.74 -2.35 -27.24
C PHE A 172 -9.89 -1.16 -26.79
N ARG A 173 -10.28 0.05 -27.24
CA ARG A 173 -9.67 1.30 -26.81
C ARG A 173 -10.72 2.20 -26.22
N TRP A 174 -10.43 2.71 -25.03
CA TRP A 174 -11.36 3.59 -24.32
C TRP A 174 -10.62 4.67 -23.54
N LYS A 175 -11.34 5.72 -23.24
CA LYS A 175 -10.89 6.76 -22.31
C LYS A 175 -11.88 6.83 -21.17
N PRO A 176 -11.45 6.57 -19.93
CA PRO A 176 -12.32 6.75 -18.76
C PRO A 176 -12.84 8.18 -18.68
N ASP A 177 -14.10 8.34 -18.21
CA ASP A 177 -14.75 9.65 -18.16
C ASP A 177 -14.60 10.30 -16.78
N LEU A 178 -14.05 11.52 -16.73
CA LEU A 178 -13.98 12.35 -15.51
C LEU A 178 -15.34 12.75 -14.95
N ALA A 179 -16.43 12.60 -15.71
CA ALA A 179 -17.78 12.74 -15.18
C ALA A 179 -18.25 11.53 -14.38
N VAL A 180 -17.49 10.41 -14.42
CA VAL A 180 -17.79 9.15 -13.72
C VAL A 180 -16.76 8.89 -12.63
N PHE A 181 -15.48 9.04 -12.95
CA PHE A 181 -14.37 8.83 -12.03
C PHE A 181 -13.78 10.17 -11.59
N THR A 182 -13.39 10.26 -10.32
CA THR A 182 -12.76 11.45 -9.75
C THR A 182 -11.31 11.64 -10.21
N ASP A 183 -10.65 10.54 -10.62
CA ASP A 183 -9.30 10.52 -11.20
C ASP A 183 -9.22 9.42 -12.26
N ILE A 184 -8.61 9.75 -13.42
CA ILE A 184 -8.41 8.83 -14.54
C ILE A 184 -6.93 8.65 -14.90
N ASN A 185 -6.02 9.27 -14.13
CA ASN A 185 -4.59 9.21 -14.40
C ASN A 185 -3.97 7.94 -13.79
N ILE A 186 -4.26 6.80 -14.40
CA ILE A 186 -3.71 5.52 -13.95
C ILE A 186 -2.18 5.55 -14.09
N PRO A 187 -1.43 5.32 -12.99
CA PRO A 187 0.02 5.35 -13.02
C PRO A 187 0.59 4.19 -13.83
N LYS A 188 1.76 4.39 -14.41
CA LYS A 188 2.48 3.38 -15.19
C LYS A 188 2.73 2.10 -14.37
N GLU A 189 3.10 2.28 -13.12
CA GLU A 189 3.41 1.22 -12.17
C GLU A 189 2.25 0.23 -12.00
N TYR A 190 1.01 0.70 -12.08
CA TYR A 190 -0.16 -0.17 -12.04
C TYR A 190 -0.16 -1.18 -13.19
N PHE A 191 0.13 -0.72 -14.43
CA PHE A 191 0.19 -1.59 -15.60
C PHE A 191 1.36 -2.56 -15.50
N GLU A 192 2.54 -2.08 -15.12
CA GLU A 192 3.74 -2.91 -14.96
C GLU A 192 3.51 -4.02 -13.93
N ASP A 193 3.00 -3.68 -12.75
CA ASP A 193 2.70 -4.64 -11.69
C ASP A 193 1.59 -5.62 -12.09
N THR A 194 0.50 -5.13 -12.68
CA THR A 194 -0.64 -5.96 -13.08
C THR A 194 -0.23 -6.94 -14.17
N LEU A 195 0.43 -6.48 -15.22
CA LEU A 195 0.83 -7.34 -16.35
C LEU A 195 1.91 -8.35 -15.94
N LYS A 196 2.86 -7.94 -15.10
CA LYS A 196 3.84 -8.88 -14.51
C LYS A 196 3.13 -9.99 -13.73
N ARG A 197 2.20 -9.64 -12.83
CA ARG A 197 1.42 -10.63 -12.07
C ARG A 197 0.62 -11.56 -12.98
N GLN A 198 -0.02 -11.00 -14.01
CA GLN A 198 -0.78 -11.84 -14.97
C GLN A 198 0.14 -12.77 -15.77
N ALA A 199 1.34 -12.33 -16.16
CA ALA A 199 2.31 -13.20 -16.82
C ALA A 199 2.78 -14.36 -15.92
N VAL A 200 2.96 -14.09 -14.62
CA VAL A 200 3.35 -15.11 -13.62
C VAL A 200 2.32 -16.23 -13.50
N VAL A 201 1.02 -15.92 -13.50
CA VAL A 201 -0.04 -16.90 -13.25
C VAL A 201 -0.65 -17.50 -14.51
N ASN A 202 -0.31 -16.97 -15.69
CA ASN A 202 -0.71 -17.48 -16.99
C ASN A 202 0.52 -17.91 -17.79
N ALA A 203 1.08 -19.06 -17.43
CA ALA A 203 2.33 -19.59 -17.96
C ALA A 203 2.35 -19.59 -19.50
N GLY A 204 3.42 -19.04 -20.10
CA GLY A 204 3.63 -18.99 -21.53
C GLY A 204 2.78 -17.98 -22.29
N VAL A 205 1.99 -17.15 -21.62
CA VAL A 205 1.31 -15.99 -22.21
C VAL A 205 2.23 -14.76 -22.10
N THR A 206 2.44 -14.06 -23.19
CA THR A 206 3.24 -12.83 -23.24
C THR A 206 2.33 -11.62 -23.12
N PHE A 207 2.60 -10.81 -22.10
CA PHE A 207 1.95 -9.51 -21.90
C PHE A 207 2.90 -8.41 -22.33
N THR A 208 2.52 -7.66 -23.35
CA THR A 208 3.29 -6.53 -23.88
C THR A 208 2.69 -5.23 -23.39
N PHE A 209 3.41 -4.49 -22.59
CA PHE A 209 3.04 -3.13 -22.20
C PHE A 209 3.64 -2.12 -23.19
N ARG A 210 2.84 -1.22 -23.71
CA ARG A 210 3.23 -0.08 -24.54
C ARG A 210 2.83 1.20 -23.85
N ASP A 211 3.79 1.94 -23.34
CA ASP A 211 3.57 3.23 -22.68
C ASP A 211 3.95 4.36 -23.62
N GLN A 212 3.03 5.30 -23.82
CA GLN A 212 3.30 6.47 -24.63
C GLN A 212 3.89 7.58 -23.77
N GLU A 213 5.11 7.99 -24.08
CA GLU A 213 5.82 9.10 -23.42
C GLU A 213 6.45 10.02 -24.48
N GLY A 214 6.09 11.31 -24.48
CA GLY A 214 6.61 12.29 -25.44
C GLY A 214 6.35 11.91 -26.91
N GLY A 215 5.18 11.33 -27.18
CA GLY A 215 4.77 10.88 -28.52
C GLY A 215 5.46 9.59 -28.98
N LYS A 216 6.30 8.95 -28.17
CA LYS A 216 6.96 7.68 -28.47
C LYS A 216 6.42 6.57 -27.59
N PHE A 217 6.50 5.31 -28.06
CA PHE A 217 6.11 4.15 -27.29
C PHE A 217 7.33 3.46 -26.70
N VAL A 218 7.34 3.31 -25.38
CA VAL A 218 8.24 2.41 -24.66
C VAL A 218 7.55 1.07 -24.52
N LYS A 219 8.24 -0.02 -24.90
CA LYS A 219 7.70 -1.37 -24.90
C LYS A 219 8.40 -2.22 -23.84
N THR A 220 7.60 -2.93 -23.03
CA THR A 220 8.09 -3.91 -22.05
C THR A 220 7.30 -5.20 -22.21
N ASP A 221 7.99 -6.34 -22.30
CA ASP A 221 7.37 -7.66 -22.41
C ASP A 221 7.53 -8.43 -21.09
N TYR A 222 6.44 -9.02 -20.61
CA TYR A 222 6.40 -9.90 -19.45
C TYR A 222 5.98 -11.30 -19.89
N CYS A 223 6.82 -12.30 -19.65
CA CYS A 223 6.51 -13.69 -19.96
C CYS A 223 7.26 -14.62 -19.00
N TYR A 224 6.53 -15.55 -18.40
CA TYR A 224 7.06 -16.60 -17.54
C TYR A 224 6.68 -17.96 -18.14
N PRO A 225 7.57 -18.60 -18.92
CA PRO A 225 7.27 -19.87 -19.59
C PRO A 225 6.80 -20.98 -18.65
N ASN A 226 7.40 -21.08 -17.46
CA ASN A 226 7.01 -22.04 -16.40
C ASN A 226 6.16 -21.36 -15.29
N GLY A 227 5.60 -20.18 -15.56
CA GLY A 227 4.68 -19.46 -14.68
C GLY A 227 5.25 -19.17 -13.30
N ILE A 228 4.51 -19.56 -12.25
CA ILE A 228 4.86 -19.28 -10.85
C ILE A 228 6.22 -19.86 -10.41
N LEU A 229 6.71 -20.92 -11.06
CA LEU A 229 8.02 -21.50 -10.75
C LEU A 229 9.16 -20.55 -11.16
N ASP A 230 9.09 -19.99 -12.36
CA ASP A 230 10.10 -19.03 -12.84
C ASP A 230 10.12 -17.79 -11.96
N TYR A 231 8.93 -17.34 -11.52
CA TYR A 231 8.80 -16.18 -10.64
C TYR A 231 9.36 -16.45 -9.23
N VAL A 232 9.14 -17.62 -8.67
CA VAL A 232 9.76 -18.01 -7.39
C VAL A 232 11.27 -18.06 -7.53
N ASN A 233 11.81 -18.59 -8.64
CA ASN A 233 13.26 -18.58 -8.92
C ASN A 233 13.80 -17.13 -9.01
N GLU A 234 13.08 -16.23 -9.68
CA GLU A 234 13.45 -14.81 -9.79
C GLU A 234 13.53 -14.13 -8.41
N ILE A 235 12.49 -14.32 -7.56
CA ILE A 235 12.44 -13.72 -6.22
C ILE A 235 13.50 -14.30 -5.30
N ALA A 236 13.67 -15.60 -5.33
CA ALA A 236 14.54 -16.33 -4.41
C ALA A 236 16.03 -16.10 -4.69
N GLY A 237 16.39 -15.90 -5.97
CA GLY A 237 17.77 -15.76 -6.40
C GLY A 237 18.58 -17.05 -6.17
N GLU A 238 19.92 -16.93 -6.20
CA GLU A 238 20.82 -18.10 -6.12
C GLU A 238 21.02 -18.67 -4.72
N GLN A 239 20.74 -17.89 -3.66
CA GLN A 239 21.04 -18.26 -2.27
C GLN A 239 19.77 -18.58 -1.49
N THR A 240 19.30 -19.79 -1.62
CA THR A 240 18.13 -20.32 -0.91
C THR A 240 18.51 -21.40 0.12
N LEU A 241 17.64 -21.63 1.10
CA LEU A 241 17.79 -22.73 2.05
C LEU A 241 17.39 -24.07 1.43
N THR A 242 16.46 -24.03 0.47
CA THR A 242 15.95 -25.20 -0.24
C THR A 242 15.83 -24.92 -1.73
N MET A 243 15.90 -25.96 -2.53
CA MET A 243 15.62 -25.82 -3.96
C MET A 243 14.16 -25.45 -4.20
N PRO A 244 13.86 -24.58 -5.16
CA PRO A 244 12.48 -24.27 -5.55
C PRO A 244 11.72 -25.51 -6.00
N GLN A 245 10.54 -25.70 -5.43
CA GLN A 245 9.63 -26.82 -5.73
C GLN A 245 8.41 -26.31 -6.48
N PHE A 246 7.88 -27.11 -7.38
CA PHE A 246 6.59 -26.92 -8.01
C PHE A 246 5.68 -28.11 -7.73
N TRP A 247 4.51 -27.84 -7.17
CA TRP A 247 3.53 -28.88 -6.83
C TRP A 247 2.17 -28.54 -7.45
N GLU A 248 1.48 -29.56 -7.91
CA GLU A 248 0.11 -29.41 -8.41
C GLU A 248 -0.78 -30.59 -8.00
N ALA A 249 -2.07 -30.31 -7.94
CA ALA A 249 -3.11 -31.33 -7.73
C ALA A 249 -4.46 -30.83 -8.20
N GLU A 250 -5.34 -31.78 -8.49
CA GLU A 250 -6.75 -31.51 -8.76
C GLU A 250 -7.59 -32.22 -7.71
N ARG A 251 -8.66 -31.56 -7.25
CA ARG A 251 -9.60 -32.09 -6.26
C ARG A 251 -11.03 -31.78 -6.71
N LYS A 252 -11.98 -32.61 -6.30
CA LYS A 252 -13.41 -32.44 -6.53
C LYS A 252 -14.16 -32.56 -5.22
N GLY A 253 -15.08 -31.65 -4.97
CA GLY A 253 -15.86 -31.59 -3.73
C GLY A 253 -16.81 -30.43 -3.69
N ARG A 254 -17.33 -30.11 -2.52
CA ARG A 254 -18.35 -29.08 -2.32
C ARG A 254 -18.15 -28.30 -1.02
N ASP A 255 -18.64 -27.05 -0.96
CA ASP A 255 -18.56 -26.22 0.26
C ASP A 255 -19.51 -26.70 1.38
N ARG A 256 -20.66 -27.27 1.02
CA ARG A 256 -21.68 -27.85 1.91
C ARG A 256 -22.39 -28.99 1.22
N GLU A 257 -23.03 -29.87 1.99
CA GLU A 257 -23.73 -31.09 1.50
C GLU A 257 -24.85 -30.75 0.51
N ASP A 258 -25.52 -29.60 0.69
CA ASP A 258 -26.64 -29.13 -0.15
C ASP A 258 -26.18 -28.40 -1.44
N LYS A 259 -24.88 -28.25 -1.67
CA LYS A 259 -24.33 -27.56 -2.84
C LYS A 259 -23.77 -28.56 -3.86
N PRO A 260 -23.75 -28.18 -5.15
CA PRO A 260 -23.14 -29.02 -6.17
C PRO A 260 -21.65 -29.19 -5.95
N GLU A 261 -21.13 -30.31 -6.40
CA GLU A 261 -19.67 -30.51 -6.44
C GLU A 261 -19.05 -29.66 -7.53
N TYR A 262 -17.82 -29.20 -7.26
CA TYR A 262 -17.03 -28.46 -8.22
C TYR A 262 -15.56 -28.88 -8.16
N LYS A 263 -14.86 -28.56 -9.23
CA LYS A 263 -13.44 -28.86 -9.41
C LYS A 263 -12.56 -27.75 -8.88
N VAL A 264 -11.48 -28.13 -8.21
CA VAL A 264 -10.41 -27.21 -7.75
C VAL A 264 -9.07 -27.74 -8.26
N ARG A 265 -8.35 -26.92 -9.01
CA ARG A 265 -6.97 -27.17 -9.44
C ARG A 265 -6.04 -26.27 -8.64
N ILE A 266 -5.05 -26.87 -7.98
CA ILE A 266 -4.12 -26.18 -7.10
C ILE A 266 -2.73 -26.29 -7.70
N SER A 267 -2.03 -25.17 -7.89
CA SER A 267 -0.63 -25.12 -8.24
C SER A 267 0.09 -24.24 -7.23
N ALA A 268 1.28 -24.67 -6.81
CA ALA A 268 2.11 -23.93 -5.86
C ALA A 268 3.58 -24.04 -6.22
N ALA A 269 4.28 -22.92 -6.23
CA ALA A 269 5.74 -22.88 -6.30
C ALA A 269 6.28 -22.28 -5.00
N LEU A 270 7.30 -22.91 -4.42
CA LEU A 270 7.84 -22.48 -3.13
C LEU A 270 9.29 -22.86 -2.94
N CYS A 271 9.98 -22.07 -2.13
CA CYS A 271 11.25 -22.41 -1.51
C CYS A 271 11.37 -21.72 -0.16
N PHE A 272 12.39 -22.05 0.61
CA PHE A 272 12.71 -21.34 1.84
C PHE A 272 14.00 -20.55 1.65
N SER A 273 14.04 -19.34 2.22
CA SER A 273 15.19 -18.44 2.16
C SER A 273 15.33 -17.69 3.49
N ASN A 274 16.54 -17.41 3.91
CA ASN A 274 16.81 -16.54 5.06
C ASN A 274 17.05 -15.07 4.69
N ARG A 275 16.93 -14.72 3.40
CA ARG A 275 17.17 -13.37 2.88
C ARG A 275 15.91 -12.70 2.36
N VAL A 276 15.02 -13.49 1.77
CA VAL A 276 13.78 -13.00 1.14
C VAL A 276 12.62 -13.81 1.66
N SER A 277 11.53 -13.15 1.93
CA SER A 277 10.24 -13.79 2.22
C SER A 277 9.16 -13.13 1.38
N ARG A 278 8.36 -13.93 0.69
CA ARG A 278 7.26 -13.43 -0.12
C ARG A 278 6.18 -14.48 -0.27
N ILE A 279 4.94 -14.12 0.05
CA ILE A 279 3.81 -15.04 -0.05
C ILE A 279 2.72 -14.35 -0.87
N GLU A 280 2.36 -14.96 -1.99
CA GLU A 280 1.32 -14.46 -2.88
C GLU A 280 0.29 -15.54 -3.15
N TYR A 281 -0.97 -15.14 -3.14
CA TYR A 281 -2.11 -16.01 -3.40
C TYR A 281 -2.85 -15.51 -4.63
N TYR A 282 -3.11 -16.42 -5.57
CA TYR A 282 -3.92 -16.15 -6.76
C TYR A 282 -5.06 -17.17 -6.86
N HIS A 283 -6.19 -16.70 -7.35
CA HIS A 283 -7.35 -17.55 -7.63
C HIS A 283 -8.01 -17.14 -8.94
N ASN A 284 -8.17 -18.10 -9.86
CA ASN A 284 -8.61 -17.86 -11.24
C ASN A 284 -7.86 -16.66 -11.85
N SER A 285 -6.54 -16.61 -11.70
CA SER A 285 -5.61 -15.52 -12.08
C SER A 285 -5.82 -14.17 -11.39
N SER A 286 -6.80 -14.01 -10.49
CA SER A 286 -6.95 -12.81 -9.66
C SER A 286 -5.98 -12.86 -8.48
N TRP A 287 -5.26 -11.77 -8.25
CA TRP A 287 -4.43 -11.63 -7.07
C TRP A 287 -5.30 -11.40 -5.83
N LEU A 288 -5.13 -12.23 -4.82
CA LEU A 288 -5.86 -12.15 -3.56
C LEU A 288 -5.07 -11.31 -2.55
N GLU A 289 -5.17 -10.00 -2.65
CA GLU A 289 -4.48 -9.06 -1.74
C GLU A 289 -4.79 -9.35 -0.26
N HIS A 290 -6.03 -9.75 0.03
CA HIS A 290 -6.50 -10.07 1.39
C HIS A 290 -6.53 -11.57 1.69
N GLY A 291 -5.96 -12.40 0.81
CA GLY A 291 -5.81 -13.85 1.00
C GLY A 291 -7.13 -14.62 1.03
N GLY A 292 -7.75 -14.76 2.21
CA GLY A 292 -8.99 -15.52 2.39
C GLY A 292 -8.76 -17.03 2.59
N ALA A 293 -9.50 -17.87 1.87
CA ALA A 293 -9.43 -19.32 1.99
C ALA A 293 -8.02 -19.90 1.73
N PRO A 294 -7.29 -19.51 0.66
CA PRO A 294 -5.91 -19.99 0.42
C PRO A 294 -4.94 -19.62 1.54
N GLU A 295 -5.00 -18.40 2.04
CA GLU A 295 -4.14 -17.96 3.13
C GLU A 295 -4.36 -18.79 4.40
N LYS A 296 -5.64 -19.06 4.76
CA LYS A 296 -5.98 -19.87 5.92
C LYS A 296 -5.46 -21.31 5.76
N ALA A 297 -5.59 -21.88 4.56
CA ALA A 297 -5.09 -23.22 4.25
C ALA A 297 -3.58 -23.31 4.42
N VAL A 298 -2.83 -22.38 3.83
CA VAL A 298 -1.36 -22.30 3.93
C VAL A 298 -0.91 -22.12 5.38
N LYS A 299 -1.50 -21.18 6.12
CA LYS A 299 -1.17 -20.94 7.53
C LYS A 299 -1.31 -22.22 8.37
N ASN A 300 -2.42 -22.93 8.18
CA ASN A 300 -2.68 -24.14 8.95
C ASN A 300 -1.75 -25.31 8.55
N ALA A 301 -1.57 -25.51 7.25
CA ALA A 301 -0.80 -26.67 6.76
C ALA A 301 0.69 -26.54 7.06
N PHE A 302 1.30 -25.37 6.81
CA PHE A 302 2.72 -25.16 7.03
C PHE A 302 3.08 -25.21 8.52
N VAL A 303 2.28 -24.55 9.37
CA VAL A 303 2.52 -24.63 10.83
C VAL A 303 2.37 -26.06 11.33
N TYR A 304 1.36 -26.79 10.87
CA TYR A 304 1.15 -28.17 11.27
C TYR A 304 2.32 -29.06 10.86
N ALA A 305 2.73 -29.03 9.60
CA ALA A 305 3.78 -29.90 9.08
C ALA A 305 5.15 -29.63 9.71
N ILE A 306 5.55 -28.35 9.85
CA ILE A 306 6.83 -27.98 10.42
C ILE A 306 6.84 -28.21 11.94
N ASP A 307 5.76 -27.92 12.66
CA ASP A 307 5.65 -28.24 14.10
C ASP A 307 5.75 -29.74 14.38
N ALA A 308 5.07 -30.56 13.56
CA ALA A 308 5.15 -32.01 13.65
C ALA A 308 6.58 -32.52 13.42
N TYR A 309 7.27 -31.97 12.40
CA TYR A 309 8.66 -32.32 12.10
C TYR A 309 9.60 -31.89 13.26
N CYS A 310 9.48 -30.70 13.80
CA CYS A 310 10.26 -30.24 14.93
C CYS A 310 10.06 -31.10 16.18
N LYS A 311 8.84 -31.58 16.43
CA LYS A 311 8.55 -32.51 17.55
C LYS A 311 9.16 -33.89 17.32
N GLN A 312 8.98 -34.46 16.13
CA GLN A 312 9.50 -35.78 15.77
C GLN A 312 11.04 -35.83 15.82
N THR A 313 11.71 -34.74 15.46
CA THR A 313 13.17 -34.62 15.43
C THR A 313 13.76 -34.02 16.71
N ASN A 314 12.92 -33.82 17.76
CA ASN A 314 13.32 -33.25 19.05
C ASN A 314 14.07 -31.90 18.98
N LYS A 315 13.70 -31.02 18.03
CA LYS A 315 14.33 -29.71 17.85
C LYS A 315 13.88 -28.66 18.87
N TYR A 316 12.73 -28.86 19.52
CA TYR A 316 12.26 -28.00 20.61
C TYR A 316 13.05 -28.26 21.91
N THR A 317 13.32 -27.19 22.64
CA THR A 317 13.81 -27.28 24.02
C THR A 317 12.67 -27.60 25.00
N LYS A 318 13.01 -28.09 26.22
CA LYS A 318 11.99 -28.34 27.26
C LYS A 318 11.18 -27.06 27.55
N SER A 319 9.86 -27.14 27.55
CA SER A 319 8.92 -26.03 27.77
C SER A 319 8.87 -24.94 26.67
N GLU A 320 9.45 -25.19 25.53
CA GLU A 320 9.37 -24.25 24.41
C GLU A 320 7.97 -24.29 23.75
N SER A 321 7.39 -23.11 23.50
CA SER A 321 6.10 -22.98 22.81
C SER A 321 6.21 -23.48 21.35
N LYS A 322 5.08 -23.83 20.72
CA LYS A 322 5.04 -24.18 19.31
C LYS A 322 5.33 -22.94 18.43
N ILE A 323 5.76 -23.18 17.21
CA ILE A 323 5.91 -22.15 16.17
C ILE A 323 4.56 -21.52 15.80
N THR A 324 4.62 -20.32 15.26
CA THR A 324 3.50 -19.61 14.65
C THR A 324 3.71 -19.46 13.15
N PHE A 325 2.68 -19.08 12.41
CA PHE A 325 2.84 -18.86 10.97
C PHE A 325 3.82 -17.71 10.66
N GLN A 326 3.93 -16.69 11.51
CA GLN A 326 4.90 -15.62 11.31
C GLN A 326 6.33 -16.15 11.24
N ASP A 327 6.66 -17.11 12.09
CA ASP A 327 8.01 -17.72 12.13
C ASP A 327 8.35 -18.46 10.82
N VAL A 328 7.32 -19.03 10.19
CA VAL A 328 7.42 -19.68 8.87
C VAL A 328 7.47 -18.63 7.75
N ALA A 329 6.57 -17.64 7.81
CA ALA A 329 6.44 -16.62 6.79
C ALA A 329 7.71 -15.79 6.61
N ASP A 330 8.49 -15.59 7.68
CA ASP A 330 9.74 -14.81 7.65
C ASP A 330 10.85 -15.47 6.82
N CYS A 331 10.68 -16.75 6.43
CA CYS A 331 11.65 -17.46 5.57
C CYS A 331 10.99 -18.19 4.39
N LEU A 332 9.70 -17.98 4.14
CA LEU A 332 8.95 -18.65 3.07
C LEU A 332 8.79 -17.76 1.84
N VAL A 333 9.22 -18.27 0.69
CA VAL A 333 8.84 -17.76 -0.62
C VAL A 333 7.80 -18.72 -1.19
N LEU A 334 6.55 -18.26 -1.38
CA LEU A 334 5.46 -19.10 -1.83
C LEU A 334 4.55 -18.29 -2.78
N VAL A 335 4.29 -18.86 -3.94
CA VAL A 335 3.25 -18.38 -4.84
C VAL A 335 2.27 -19.53 -5.10
N THR A 336 0.99 -19.28 -4.82
CA THR A 336 -0.07 -20.25 -5.11
C THR A 336 -0.97 -19.73 -6.22
N ASN A 337 -1.35 -20.58 -7.14
CA ASN A 337 -2.35 -20.29 -8.16
C ASN A 337 -3.41 -21.39 -8.14
N CYS A 338 -4.58 -21.05 -7.63
CA CYS A 338 -5.69 -21.96 -7.47
C CYS A 338 -6.78 -21.61 -8.49
N PHE A 339 -7.37 -22.63 -9.10
CA PHE A 339 -8.52 -22.46 -9.99
C PHE A 339 -9.71 -23.24 -9.49
N SER A 340 -10.90 -22.67 -9.57
CA SER A 340 -12.14 -23.40 -9.29
C SER A 340 -13.26 -23.00 -10.24
N THR A 341 -14.12 -23.96 -10.55
CA THR A 341 -15.30 -23.75 -11.41
C THR A 341 -16.42 -23.03 -10.69
N GLN A 342 -16.38 -22.97 -9.35
CA GLN A 342 -17.25 -22.15 -8.52
C GLN A 342 -16.43 -21.31 -7.55
N THR A 343 -16.58 -20.00 -7.61
CA THR A 343 -15.85 -19.08 -6.77
C THR A 343 -16.80 -18.15 -6.02
N SER A 344 -16.60 -18.03 -4.71
CA SER A 344 -17.28 -17.06 -3.86
C SER A 344 -16.28 -15.99 -3.42
N TYR A 345 -16.26 -14.88 -4.12
CA TYR A 345 -15.47 -13.70 -3.71
C TYR A 345 -16.16 -13.00 -2.55
N GLU A 346 -15.38 -12.41 -1.66
CA GLU A 346 -15.89 -11.60 -0.55
C GLU A 346 -16.61 -10.34 -1.06
N ASN A 347 -16.10 -9.76 -2.16
CA ASN A 347 -16.67 -8.58 -2.81
C ASN A 347 -16.34 -8.58 -4.32
N GLN A 348 -16.86 -7.59 -5.05
CA GLN A 348 -16.67 -7.47 -6.50
C GLN A 348 -15.22 -7.21 -6.91
N THR A 349 -14.39 -6.61 -6.04
CA THR A 349 -12.97 -6.36 -6.33
C THR A 349 -12.09 -7.62 -6.37
N LYS A 350 -12.65 -8.77 -6.04
CA LYS A 350 -12.02 -10.11 -6.15
C LYS A 350 -10.74 -10.28 -5.32
N LYS A 351 -10.55 -9.48 -4.26
CA LYS A 351 -9.32 -9.48 -3.42
C LYS A 351 -9.25 -10.60 -2.38
N ALA A 352 -10.33 -11.31 -2.11
CA ALA A 352 -10.38 -12.48 -1.22
C ALA A 352 -11.47 -13.44 -1.63
N ILE A 353 -11.27 -14.74 -1.35
CA ILE A 353 -12.28 -15.80 -1.56
C ILE A 353 -12.65 -16.48 -0.24
N THR A 354 -13.89 -16.95 -0.16
CA THR A 354 -14.46 -17.52 1.08
C THR A 354 -14.81 -19.00 0.99
N ASN A 355 -14.58 -19.63 -0.16
CA ASN A 355 -14.91 -21.05 -0.41
C ASN A 355 -14.27 -21.99 0.61
N LYS A 356 -15.10 -22.71 1.37
CA LYS A 356 -14.64 -23.66 2.38
C LYS A 356 -13.92 -24.84 1.75
N PHE A 357 -14.46 -25.41 0.68
CA PHE A 357 -13.84 -26.55 0.01
C PHE A 357 -12.46 -26.21 -0.57
N VAL A 358 -12.27 -24.99 -1.12
CA VAL A 358 -10.96 -24.55 -1.57
C VAL A 358 -9.96 -24.51 -0.40
N GLN A 359 -10.38 -23.99 0.77
CA GLN A 359 -9.55 -23.98 1.96
C GLN A 359 -9.15 -25.39 2.40
N ASP A 360 -10.11 -26.30 2.48
CA ASP A 360 -9.90 -27.67 2.98
C ASP A 360 -9.02 -28.46 2.00
N ALA A 361 -9.30 -28.37 0.69
CA ALA A 361 -8.52 -29.01 -0.37
C ALA A 361 -7.06 -28.53 -0.41
N MET A 362 -6.84 -27.23 -0.30
CA MET A 362 -5.49 -26.65 -0.25
C MET A 362 -4.75 -27.04 1.04
N ALA A 363 -5.44 -27.07 2.18
CA ALA A 363 -4.83 -27.46 3.44
C ALA A 363 -4.39 -28.92 3.44
N GLU A 364 -5.21 -29.83 2.92
CA GLU A 364 -4.86 -31.24 2.72
C GLU A 364 -3.68 -31.37 1.75
N PHE A 365 -3.78 -30.74 0.57
CA PHE A 365 -2.72 -30.75 -0.44
C PHE A 365 -1.36 -30.34 0.13
N PHE A 366 -1.28 -29.23 0.85
CA PHE A 366 -0.01 -28.79 1.42
C PHE A 366 0.48 -29.69 2.56
N ARG A 367 -0.41 -30.25 3.39
CA ARG A 367 0.01 -31.21 4.44
C ARG A 367 0.63 -32.44 3.82
N ASP A 368 0.00 -33.01 2.81
CA ASP A 368 0.49 -34.22 2.13
C ASP A 368 1.83 -33.95 1.43
N ARG A 369 1.91 -32.87 0.66
CA ARG A 369 3.13 -32.51 -0.07
C ARG A 369 4.29 -32.18 0.85
N LEU A 370 4.06 -31.41 1.92
CA LEU A 370 5.11 -31.11 2.90
C LEU A 370 5.56 -32.35 3.66
N HIS A 371 4.63 -33.24 3.99
CA HIS A 371 4.99 -34.52 4.65
C HIS A 371 5.90 -35.37 3.79
N VAL A 372 5.54 -35.61 2.53
CA VAL A 372 6.36 -36.33 1.56
C VAL A 372 7.69 -35.65 1.37
N TYR A 373 7.69 -34.35 1.14
CA TYR A 373 8.89 -33.55 0.92
C TYR A 373 9.89 -33.65 2.08
N PHE A 374 9.43 -33.61 3.32
CA PHE A 374 10.27 -33.70 4.50
C PHE A 374 10.89 -35.08 4.71
N ILE A 375 10.20 -36.14 4.23
CA ILE A 375 10.75 -37.50 4.23
C ILE A 375 11.83 -37.65 3.17
N GLU A 376 11.55 -37.22 1.95
CA GLU A 376 12.46 -37.34 0.81
C GLU A 376 13.69 -36.45 0.89
N ASN A 377 13.54 -35.22 1.47
CA ASN A 377 14.56 -34.18 1.51
C ASN A 377 14.93 -33.81 2.95
N LYS A 378 15.37 -34.79 3.75
CA LYS A 378 15.64 -34.62 5.18
C LYS A 378 16.59 -33.47 5.49
N GLN A 379 17.66 -33.26 4.70
CA GLN A 379 18.60 -32.15 4.92
C GLN A 379 17.96 -30.77 4.75
N GLU A 380 17.04 -30.63 3.76
CA GLU A 380 16.33 -29.40 3.54
C GLU A 380 15.26 -29.19 4.62
N ALA A 381 14.57 -30.26 5.03
CA ALA A 381 13.62 -30.21 6.15
C ALA A 381 14.30 -29.76 7.46
N ASP A 382 15.53 -30.22 7.72
CA ASP A 382 16.32 -29.78 8.85
C ASP A 382 16.66 -28.30 8.78
N ARG A 383 17.09 -27.80 7.60
CA ARG A 383 17.39 -26.36 7.40
C ARG A 383 16.14 -25.49 7.59
N ILE A 384 14.99 -25.95 7.08
CA ILE A 384 13.70 -25.26 7.26
C ILE A 384 13.36 -25.16 8.74
N ALA A 385 13.38 -26.30 9.44
CA ALA A 385 13.04 -26.35 10.86
C ALA A 385 13.97 -25.48 11.71
N ASP A 386 15.27 -25.52 11.44
CA ASP A 386 16.28 -24.73 12.16
C ASP A 386 16.06 -23.22 11.92
N GLN A 387 15.82 -22.81 10.66
CA GLN A 387 15.55 -21.41 10.35
C GLN A 387 14.24 -20.91 11.00
N VAL A 388 13.17 -21.69 10.93
CA VAL A 388 11.88 -21.33 11.56
C VAL A 388 12.02 -21.21 13.09
N LEU A 389 12.82 -22.06 13.73
CA LEU A 389 13.12 -21.95 15.16
C LEU A 389 14.00 -20.74 15.49
N VAL A 390 14.94 -20.36 14.62
CA VAL A 390 15.72 -19.12 14.74
C VAL A 390 14.76 -17.90 14.69
N ASN A 391 13.88 -17.85 13.70
CA ASN A 391 12.90 -16.77 13.57
C ASN A 391 12.00 -16.67 14.80
N LYS A 392 11.46 -17.80 15.28
CA LYS A 392 10.65 -17.88 16.49
C LYS A 392 11.39 -17.36 17.73
N ARG A 393 12.61 -17.86 17.98
CA ARG A 393 13.40 -17.48 19.16
C ARG A 393 13.77 -16.00 19.12
N SER A 394 14.07 -15.47 17.94
CA SER A 394 14.32 -14.04 17.74
C SER A 394 13.06 -13.21 18.07
N ARG A 395 11.90 -13.60 17.54
CA ARG A 395 10.61 -12.94 17.81
C ARG A 395 10.27 -12.98 19.31
N GLU A 396 10.39 -14.15 19.96
CA GLU A 396 10.10 -14.31 21.39
C GLU A 396 11.07 -13.51 22.27
N SER A 397 12.34 -13.43 21.89
CA SER A 397 13.34 -12.61 22.58
C SER A 397 12.99 -11.13 22.49
N ALA A 398 12.66 -10.65 21.28
CA ALA A 398 12.20 -9.27 21.07
C ALA A 398 10.93 -8.95 21.87
N GLU A 399 9.98 -9.90 21.97
CA GLU A 399 8.74 -9.72 22.72
C GLU A 399 8.97 -9.70 24.24
N LYS A 400 9.89 -10.55 24.76
CA LYS A 400 10.28 -10.52 26.18
C LYS A 400 10.97 -9.21 26.54
N ALA A 401 11.89 -8.73 25.71
CA ALA A 401 12.53 -7.44 25.89
C ALA A 401 11.49 -6.31 25.96
N ARG A 402 10.53 -6.30 25.03
CA ARG A 402 9.42 -5.37 25.01
C ARG A 402 8.57 -5.39 26.30
N LEU A 403 8.18 -6.58 26.76
CA LEU A 403 7.39 -6.73 27.99
C LEU A 403 8.14 -6.23 29.24
N ASN A 404 9.45 -6.48 29.31
CA ASN A 404 10.28 -5.97 30.40
C ASN A 404 10.34 -4.43 30.41
N ILE A 405 10.39 -3.84 29.22
CA ILE A 405 10.36 -2.39 29.03
C ILE A 405 9.00 -1.83 29.45
N LYS A 406 7.90 -2.47 29.01
CA LYS A 406 6.53 -2.10 29.41
C LYS A 406 6.39 -2.05 30.94
N LYS A 407 6.88 -3.10 31.63
CA LYS A 407 6.87 -3.14 33.12
C LYS A 407 7.68 -2.02 33.76
N LYS A 408 8.79 -1.61 33.13
CA LYS A 408 9.60 -0.49 33.64
C LYS A 408 8.95 0.88 33.42
N LEU A 409 8.21 1.05 32.30
CA LEU A 409 7.55 2.31 31.95
C LEU A 409 6.21 2.51 32.66
N THR A 410 5.45 1.44 32.92
CA THR A 410 4.15 1.51 33.61
C THR A 410 4.25 1.63 35.16
N GLY A 411 5.44 1.44 35.69
CA GLY A 411 5.67 1.46 37.13
C GLY A 411 5.91 2.84 37.76
N SER A 412 5.13 3.88 37.47
CA SER A 412 4.86 4.98 38.40
C SER A 412 4.29 6.27 37.78
N LEU A 413 3.30 6.78 38.46
CA LEU A 413 2.45 7.94 38.16
C LEU A 413 3.00 9.32 38.53
N ASP A 414 4.25 9.47 38.94
CA ASP A 414 4.79 10.77 39.39
C ASP A 414 5.95 11.24 38.47
N ILE A 415 5.56 11.88 37.36
CA ILE A 415 6.48 12.24 36.27
C ILE A 415 7.25 13.53 36.53
N ALA A 416 6.65 14.49 37.22
CA ALA A 416 7.27 15.79 37.46
C ALA A 416 8.53 15.69 38.33
N ASN A 417 8.61 14.68 39.21
CA ASN A 417 9.75 14.46 40.11
C ASN A 417 10.83 13.54 39.55
N ARG A 418 10.63 12.94 38.34
CA ARG A 418 11.53 11.93 37.78
C ARG A 418 12.23 12.32 36.46
N VAL A 419 11.65 13.24 35.68
CA VAL A 419 12.26 13.71 34.46
C VAL A 419 13.02 14.99 34.72
N GLN A 420 14.35 14.90 34.71
CA GLN A 420 15.20 16.06 34.92
C GLN A 420 15.00 17.11 33.83
N LYS A 421 14.83 18.39 34.24
CA LYS A 421 14.69 19.55 33.35
C LYS A 421 13.40 19.63 32.54
N PHE A 422 12.46 18.69 32.67
CA PHE A 422 11.13 18.90 32.14
C PHE A 422 10.42 20.03 32.89
N VAL A 423 9.84 20.94 32.14
CA VAL A 423 9.08 22.08 32.67
C VAL A 423 7.63 21.95 32.25
N ASP A 424 6.77 21.55 33.18
CA ASP A 424 5.33 21.38 32.89
C ASP A 424 4.59 22.71 32.79
N CYS A 425 3.39 22.71 32.24
CA CYS A 425 2.43 23.80 32.24
C CYS A 425 1.43 23.64 33.41
N ARG A 426 0.67 24.72 33.70
CA ARG A 426 -0.24 24.79 34.83
C ARG A 426 -1.56 24.09 34.58
N THR A 427 -2.13 24.29 33.35
CA THR A 427 -3.43 23.67 33.02
C THR A 427 -3.34 22.15 32.97
N LYS A 428 -4.41 21.49 33.44
CA LYS A 428 -4.60 20.04 33.29
C LYS A 428 -5.49 19.69 32.09
N ASP A 429 -6.06 20.68 31.43
CA ASP A 429 -6.91 20.50 30.26
C ASP A 429 -6.05 20.11 29.04
N VAL A 430 -6.04 18.81 28.71
CA VAL A 430 -5.22 18.24 27.64
C VAL A 430 -5.51 18.90 26.30
N SER A 431 -6.75 19.35 26.04
CA SER A 431 -7.13 19.98 24.77
C SER A 431 -6.40 21.29 24.48
N LYS A 432 -5.81 21.93 25.52
CA LYS A 432 -5.06 23.17 25.42
C LYS A 432 -3.56 22.99 25.52
N ARG A 433 -3.09 21.86 26.09
CA ARG A 433 -1.69 21.64 26.42
C ARG A 433 -0.83 21.44 25.18
N GLU A 434 0.33 22.09 25.15
CA GLU A 434 1.33 21.97 24.12
C GLU A 434 2.70 21.65 24.74
N ILE A 435 3.44 20.71 24.17
CA ILE A 435 4.82 20.41 24.58
C ILE A 435 5.79 20.87 23.50
N TYR A 436 6.75 21.67 23.89
CA TYR A 436 7.89 22.05 23.04
C TYR A 436 9.08 21.16 23.38
N ILE A 437 9.52 20.40 22.40
CA ILE A 437 10.78 19.63 22.46
C ILE A 437 11.87 20.51 21.86
N VAL A 438 12.80 20.99 22.71
CA VAL A 438 13.78 22.00 22.33
C VAL A 438 15.21 21.47 22.36
N GLU A 439 16.09 22.06 21.56
CA GLU A 439 17.49 21.67 21.47
C GLU A 439 18.33 22.26 22.61
N GLY A 440 18.75 21.37 23.51
CA GLY A 440 19.71 21.69 24.57
C GLY A 440 19.19 22.55 25.72
N ASP A 441 20.10 22.80 26.64
CA ASP A 441 19.82 23.60 27.85
C ASP A 441 19.78 25.12 27.61
N SER A 442 20.48 25.58 26.59
CA SER A 442 20.49 27.00 26.21
C SER A 442 19.11 27.42 25.69
N ALA A 443 18.53 26.61 24.78
CA ALA A 443 17.17 26.85 24.29
C ALA A 443 16.13 26.72 25.41
N LEU A 444 16.31 25.81 26.36
CA LEU A 444 15.41 25.69 27.52
C LEU A 444 15.29 27.03 28.29
N GLY A 445 16.38 27.74 28.48
CA GLY A 445 16.41 29.04 29.18
C GLY A 445 15.56 30.08 28.49
N SER A 446 15.81 30.32 27.22
CA SER A 446 15.09 31.31 26.39
C SER A 446 13.63 30.98 26.21
N VAL A 447 13.31 29.71 25.86
CA VAL A 447 11.92 29.22 25.67
C VAL A 447 11.13 29.27 26.99
N LYS A 448 11.77 29.01 28.14
CA LYS A 448 11.13 29.10 29.45
C LYS A 448 10.70 30.54 29.79
N LEU A 449 11.45 31.52 29.37
CA LEU A 449 11.13 32.94 29.58
C LEU A 449 10.06 33.43 28.60
N SER A 450 10.00 32.84 27.41
CA SER A 450 9.14 33.26 26.31
C SER A 450 7.77 32.54 26.30
N ARG A 451 7.62 31.44 27.00
CA ARG A 451 6.39 30.60 26.90
C ARG A 451 5.20 31.17 27.68
N ASP A 452 4.00 30.79 27.31
CA ASP A 452 2.86 30.87 28.21
C ASP A 452 2.88 29.67 29.15
N ALA A 453 3.18 29.94 30.44
CA ALA A 453 3.25 28.92 31.46
C ALA A 453 1.90 28.24 31.77
N GLU A 454 0.80 28.81 31.31
CA GLU A 454 -0.54 28.21 31.54
C GLU A 454 -0.71 26.91 30.76
N PHE A 455 -0.30 26.87 29.47
CA PHE A 455 -0.58 25.71 28.63
C PHE A 455 0.63 25.14 27.88
N GLN A 456 1.81 25.79 27.89
CA GLN A 456 3.01 25.35 27.19
C GLN A 456 4.01 24.71 28.15
N GLY A 457 4.29 23.42 27.94
CA GLY A 457 5.36 22.67 28.57
C GLY A 457 6.62 22.64 27.71
N ILE A 458 7.78 22.36 28.32
CA ILE A 458 9.06 22.30 27.62
C ILE A 458 9.84 21.06 28.04
N MET A 459 10.40 20.35 27.06
CA MET A 459 11.32 19.23 27.25
C MET A 459 12.61 19.47 26.47
N PRO A 460 13.75 19.69 27.11
CA PRO A 460 15.02 19.84 26.40
C PRO A 460 15.58 18.46 26.00
N VAL A 461 16.14 18.40 24.80
CA VAL A 461 16.87 17.24 24.30
C VAL A 461 18.34 17.62 24.16
N ARG A 462 19.22 16.90 24.83
CA ARG A 462 20.66 17.20 24.81
C ARG A 462 21.34 16.44 23.68
N GLY A 463 21.76 17.17 22.67
CA GLY A 463 22.51 16.64 21.52
C GLY A 463 21.70 15.67 20.68
N LYS A 464 22.38 15.01 19.76
CA LYS A 464 21.80 14.05 18.82
C LYS A 464 21.35 12.78 19.55
N ILE A 465 20.04 12.53 19.57
CA ILE A 465 19.50 11.30 20.14
C ILE A 465 19.83 10.10 19.25
N LEU A 466 19.66 8.92 19.83
CA LEU A 466 19.87 7.65 19.10
C LEU A 466 18.96 7.53 17.87
N ASN A 467 19.52 7.11 16.74
CA ASN A 467 18.70 6.74 15.58
C ASN A 467 17.90 5.46 15.89
N CYS A 468 16.62 5.66 16.17
CA CYS A 468 15.72 4.58 16.57
C CYS A 468 15.40 3.59 15.46
N LEU A 469 15.65 3.89 14.18
CA LEU A 469 15.48 2.90 13.09
C LEU A 469 16.63 1.90 13.04
N LYS A 470 17.86 2.32 13.39
CA LYS A 470 19.04 1.45 13.39
C LYS A 470 19.25 0.69 14.69
N ALA A 471 18.78 1.24 15.80
CA ALA A 471 19.00 0.67 17.11
C ALA A 471 17.98 -0.42 17.42
N ASP A 472 18.44 -1.47 18.10
CA ASP A 472 17.55 -2.43 18.74
C ASP A 472 16.76 -1.81 19.91
N TYR A 473 15.65 -2.43 20.28
CA TYR A 473 14.80 -1.91 21.35
C TYR A 473 15.51 -1.88 22.72
N ASP A 474 16.41 -2.80 23.02
CA ASP A 474 17.15 -2.81 24.28
C ASP A 474 18.05 -1.58 24.41
N ARG A 475 18.67 -1.14 23.33
CA ARG A 475 19.49 0.06 23.26
C ARG A 475 18.65 1.34 23.28
N ILE A 476 17.53 1.37 22.56
CA ILE A 476 16.59 2.50 22.54
C ILE A 476 16.13 2.81 23.97
N PHE A 477 15.69 1.80 24.72
CA PHE A 477 15.11 1.99 26.03
C PHE A 477 16.14 2.04 27.17
N LYS A 478 17.43 1.88 26.89
CA LYS A 478 18.51 2.28 27.80
C LYS A 478 18.85 3.77 27.70
N SER A 479 18.37 4.46 26.69
CA SER A 479 18.55 5.90 26.53
C SER A 479 17.61 6.67 27.45
N ASP A 480 18.15 7.36 28.44
CA ASP A 480 17.37 8.18 29.38
C ASP A 480 16.56 9.24 28.66
N ILE A 481 17.14 9.89 27.63
CA ILE A 481 16.46 10.94 26.82
C ILE A 481 15.21 10.40 26.17
N ILE A 482 15.28 9.20 25.54
CA ILE A 482 14.14 8.60 24.85
C ILE A 482 13.08 8.17 25.85
N THR A 483 13.49 7.53 26.96
CA THR A 483 12.55 7.10 28.00
C THR A 483 11.86 8.28 28.67
N ASP A 484 12.56 9.38 28.88
CA ASP A 484 12.01 10.59 29.44
C ASP A 484 11.03 11.29 28.49
N LEU A 485 11.36 11.37 27.19
CA LEU A 485 10.42 11.86 26.18
C LEU A 485 9.11 11.04 26.17
N ILE A 486 9.20 9.71 26.17
CA ILE A 486 8.01 8.83 26.19
C ILE A 486 7.19 9.06 27.47
N ARG A 487 7.85 9.22 28.61
CA ARG A 487 7.18 9.53 29.89
C ARG A 487 6.46 10.88 29.85
N VAL A 488 7.10 11.88 29.27
CA VAL A 488 6.53 13.23 29.12
C VAL A 488 5.32 13.21 28.18
N LEU A 489 5.39 12.45 27.06
CA LEU A 489 4.25 12.27 26.16
C LEU A 489 3.07 11.58 26.86
N GLY A 490 3.31 10.54 27.63
CA GLY A 490 2.31 9.87 28.46
C GLY A 490 1.54 8.76 27.78
N CYS A 491 1.50 8.70 26.47
CA CYS A 491 0.72 7.73 25.70
C CYS A 491 1.35 6.33 25.57
N GLY A 492 2.56 6.11 26.09
CA GLY A 492 3.27 4.84 25.95
C GLY A 492 3.93 4.66 24.58
N VAL A 493 4.16 3.40 24.19
CA VAL A 493 4.82 3.06 22.92
C VAL A 493 4.04 2.02 22.12
N GLU A 494 3.95 2.22 20.81
CA GLU A 494 3.45 1.26 19.85
C GLU A 494 4.62 0.39 19.38
N VAL A 495 4.42 -0.91 19.39
CA VAL A 495 5.33 -1.82 18.71
C VAL A 495 4.47 -2.59 17.72
N GLN A 496 4.69 -2.36 16.42
CA GLN A 496 3.99 -3.09 15.39
C GLN A 496 4.36 -4.58 15.47
N THR A 497 3.49 -5.37 16.07
CA THR A 497 3.46 -6.81 15.87
C THR A 497 2.12 -7.18 15.25
N LYS A 498 2.14 -7.95 14.18
CA LYS A 498 0.95 -8.38 13.41
C LYS A 498 -0.11 -9.13 14.23
N LYS A 499 0.04 -9.26 15.55
CA LYS A 499 -0.80 -10.15 16.38
C LYS A 499 -1.18 -9.66 17.76
N THR A 500 -1.50 -8.44 18.05
CA THR A 500 -2.27 -8.23 19.29
C THR A 500 -2.81 -6.81 19.40
N LYS A 501 -4.12 -6.67 19.28
CA LYS A 501 -4.85 -5.47 19.72
C LYS A 501 -4.73 -5.23 21.23
N ASP A 502 -4.34 -6.24 22.03
CA ASP A 502 -4.40 -6.23 23.49
C ASP A 502 -3.05 -6.05 24.21
N LEU A 503 -1.93 -5.85 23.49
CA LEU A 503 -0.60 -5.78 24.10
C LEU A 503 0.17 -4.48 23.83
N SER A 504 -0.40 -3.48 23.12
CA SER A 504 0.26 -2.19 22.97
C SER A 504 0.17 -1.42 24.29
N ALA A 505 1.33 -0.97 24.79
CA ALA A 505 1.35 -0.05 25.92
C ALA A 505 0.90 1.35 25.51
N PHE A 506 0.69 1.56 24.20
CA PHE A 506 0.20 2.79 23.62
C PHE A 506 -1.31 2.92 23.84
N ASP A 507 -1.68 4.06 24.37
CA ASP A 507 -3.06 4.46 24.53
C ASP A 507 -3.12 5.97 24.26
N LEU A 508 -3.79 6.34 23.18
CA LEU A 508 -3.92 7.72 22.75
C LEU A 508 -4.68 8.59 23.78
N GLU A 509 -5.62 8.00 24.52
CA GLU A 509 -6.36 8.70 25.58
C GLU A 509 -5.46 9.16 26.72
N ASN A 510 -4.32 8.49 26.92
CA ASN A 510 -3.31 8.86 27.89
C ASN A 510 -2.32 9.91 27.40
N LEU A 511 -2.42 10.36 26.13
CA LEU A 511 -1.62 11.45 25.61
C LEU A 511 -1.89 12.73 26.41
N ARG A 512 -0.83 13.36 26.90
CA ARG A 512 -0.93 14.52 27.81
C ARG A 512 -0.98 15.85 27.08
N TRP A 513 -0.86 15.85 25.76
CA TRP A 513 -0.62 17.03 24.95
C TRP A 513 -1.51 17.07 23.71
N ASN A 514 -2.12 18.23 23.46
CA ASN A 514 -2.85 18.49 22.23
C ASN A 514 -1.91 18.70 21.02
N LYS A 515 -0.70 19.25 21.29
CA LYS A 515 0.33 19.40 20.29
C LYS A 515 1.70 19.01 20.82
N VAL A 516 2.45 18.24 20.04
CA VAL A 516 3.84 17.89 20.26
C VAL A 516 4.67 18.69 19.24
N ILE A 517 5.35 19.73 19.71
CA ILE A 517 6.01 20.71 18.84
C ILE A 517 7.52 20.54 18.95
N ILE A 518 8.15 20.17 17.83
CA ILE A 518 9.61 20.08 17.74
C ILE A 518 10.15 21.46 17.37
N CYS A 519 11.00 22.01 18.22
CA CYS A 519 11.58 23.34 18.07
C CYS A 519 13.09 23.25 18.23
N THR A 520 13.81 23.18 17.11
CA THR A 520 15.28 23.07 17.04
C THR A 520 15.86 24.29 16.33
N ASP A 521 17.16 24.50 16.48
CA ASP A 521 17.88 25.54 15.77
C ASP A 521 17.70 25.40 14.25
N ALA A 522 17.79 26.51 13.54
CA ALA A 522 17.60 26.53 12.08
C ALA A 522 18.93 26.31 11.33
N ASP A 523 19.73 25.36 11.80
CA ASP A 523 20.99 24.93 11.21
C ASP A 523 21.01 23.43 10.92
N VAL A 524 22.13 22.94 10.38
CA VAL A 524 22.28 21.51 9.98
C VAL A 524 22.21 20.55 11.17
N ASP A 525 22.67 20.97 12.34
CA ASP A 525 22.61 20.15 13.57
C ASP A 525 21.19 20.10 14.12
N GLY A 526 20.49 21.21 14.15
CA GLY A 526 19.08 21.29 14.52
C GLY A 526 18.18 20.50 13.60
N TYR A 527 18.43 20.52 12.28
CA TYR A 527 17.70 19.67 11.31
C TYR A 527 17.95 18.19 11.56
N GLN A 528 19.17 17.82 11.94
CA GLN A 528 19.47 16.42 12.28
C GLN A 528 18.77 15.98 13.57
N ILE A 529 18.76 16.81 14.62
CA ILE A 529 18.07 16.53 15.89
C ILE A 529 16.57 16.42 15.65
N ARG A 530 15.97 17.33 14.87
CA ARG A 530 14.57 17.26 14.44
C ARG A 530 14.24 15.93 13.77
N THR A 531 15.06 15.52 12.81
CA THR A 531 14.91 14.27 12.07
C THR A 531 14.99 13.07 13.00
N LEU A 532 15.90 13.04 13.96
CA LEU A 532 16.04 11.95 14.93
C LEU A 532 14.84 11.88 15.89
N ILE A 533 14.29 13.02 16.32
CA ILE A 533 13.07 13.08 17.15
C ILE A 533 11.87 12.54 16.34
N LEU A 534 11.71 12.97 15.08
CA LEU A 534 10.67 12.44 14.19
C LEU A 534 10.81 10.94 13.99
N THR A 535 12.04 10.45 13.79
CA THR A 535 12.34 9.01 13.67
C THR A 535 11.95 8.24 14.92
N MET A 536 12.21 8.79 16.09
CA MET A 536 11.80 8.21 17.37
C MET A 536 10.28 8.11 17.47
N ILE A 537 9.55 9.21 17.18
CA ILE A 537 8.08 9.22 17.20
C ILE A 537 7.52 8.24 16.17
N TYR A 538 8.04 8.26 14.95
CA TYR A 538 7.64 7.37 13.87
C TYR A 538 7.80 5.88 14.26
N ARG A 539 8.90 5.52 14.93
CA ARG A 539 9.16 4.13 15.32
C ARG A 539 8.41 3.68 16.57
N LEU A 540 8.21 4.58 17.53
CA LEU A 540 7.69 4.21 18.84
C LEU A 540 6.22 4.60 19.07
N CYS A 541 5.74 5.64 18.40
CA CYS A 541 4.41 6.20 18.52
C CYS A 541 3.88 6.73 17.19
N PRO A 542 3.85 5.92 16.10
CA PRO A 542 3.46 6.37 14.76
C PRO A 542 2.06 6.98 14.71
N THR A 543 1.13 6.52 15.54
CA THR A 543 -0.23 7.10 15.64
C THR A 543 -0.20 8.59 15.94
N LEU A 544 0.79 9.12 16.67
CA LEU A 544 0.88 10.57 16.94
C LEU A 544 1.10 11.38 15.65
N ILE A 545 1.79 10.82 14.66
CA ILE A 545 1.99 11.45 13.35
C ILE A 545 0.73 11.27 12.51
N GLN A 546 0.15 10.07 12.49
CA GLN A 546 -1.04 9.75 11.70
C GLN A 546 -2.25 10.60 12.10
N GLU A 547 -2.46 10.78 13.41
CA GLU A 547 -3.55 11.59 13.96
C GLU A 547 -3.22 13.09 14.02
N GLY A 548 -1.99 13.47 13.58
CA GLY A 548 -1.60 14.88 13.41
C GLY A 548 -1.36 15.64 14.69
N TYR A 549 -0.84 14.98 15.73
CA TYR A 549 -0.41 15.63 16.98
C TYR A 549 0.97 16.23 16.91
N VAL A 550 1.78 15.92 15.89
CA VAL A 550 3.17 16.33 15.77
C VAL A 550 3.32 17.54 14.87
N TYR A 551 4.08 18.54 15.34
CA TYR A 551 4.33 19.78 14.63
C TYR A 551 5.82 20.14 14.68
N ILE A 552 6.26 20.89 13.70
CA ILE A 552 7.58 21.55 13.66
C ILE A 552 7.35 23.05 13.79
N ALA A 553 8.01 23.70 14.76
CA ALA A 553 8.01 25.13 14.85
C ALA A 553 9.07 25.72 13.88
N GLU A 554 8.66 26.71 13.11
CA GLU A 554 9.59 27.50 12.30
C GLU A 554 10.06 28.72 13.10
N SER A 555 11.37 28.81 13.30
CA SER A 555 12.01 29.98 13.88
C SER A 555 12.57 30.88 12.76
N PRO A 556 12.48 32.21 12.86
CA PRO A 556 13.01 33.09 11.83
C PRO A 556 14.54 32.99 11.73
N LEU A 557 15.03 33.00 10.49
CA LEU A 557 16.48 33.06 10.21
C LEU A 557 17.04 34.47 10.32
N TYR A 558 16.20 35.47 10.07
CA TYR A 558 16.63 36.88 10.05
C TYR A 558 15.66 37.76 10.81
N GLU A 559 16.25 38.67 11.60
CA GLU A 559 15.61 39.83 12.21
C GLU A 559 16.05 41.07 11.46
N ILE A 560 15.10 41.82 10.90
CA ILE A 560 15.34 43.01 10.09
C ILE A 560 14.70 44.19 10.79
N THR A 561 15.53 45.06 11.37
CA THR A 561 15.06 46.25 12.12
C THR A 561 15.27 47.52 11.32
N CYS A 562 14.23 48.34 11.26
CA CYS A 562 14.23 49.68 10.68
C CYS A 562 13.56 50.64 11.62
N LYS A 563 14.33 51.50 12.27
CA LYS A 563 13.88 52.39 13.36
C LYS A 563 13.22 51.58 14.48
N ASP A 564 11.93 51.83 14.75
CA ASP A 564 11.16 51.18 15.82
C ASP A 564 10.33 49.95 15.33
N LYS A 565 10.58 49.47 14.12
CA LYS A 565 9.84 48.32 13.55
C LYS A 565 10.79 47.19 13.19
N THR A 566 10.42 46.00 13.60
CA THR A 566 11.14 44.77 13.31
C THR A 566 10.29 43.86 12.43
N TRP A 567 10.92 43.26 11.44
CA TRP A 567 10.36 42.24 10.57
C TRP A 567 11.18 40.94 10.70
N PHE A 568 10.50 39.83 10.57
CA PHE A 568 11.12 38.50 10.65
C PHE A 568 11.04 37.81 9.30
N ALA A 569 12.15 37.22 8.85
CA ALA A 569 12.21 36.45 7.63
C ALA A 569 12.65 35.01 7.95
N TYR A 570 11.95 34.03 7.38
CA TYR A 570 12.19 32.62 7.61
C TYR A 570 13.00 31.97 6.48
N THR A 571 13.14 32.69 5.35
CA THR A 571 13.93 32.27 4.19
C THR A 571 14.71 33.45 3.63
N ASP A 572 15.76 33.19 2.84
CA ASP A 572 16.51 34.21 2.11
C ASP A 572 15.62 34.96 1.11
N ALA A 573 14.63 34.30 0.54
CA ALA A 573 13.65 34.91 -0.34
C ALA A 573 12.80 35.95 0.41
N GLU A 574 12.23 35.59 1.56
CA GLU A 574 11.47 36.53 2.41
C GLU A 574 12.31 37.70 2.88
N LYS A 575 13.58 37.45 3.27
CA LYS A 575 14.54 38.52 3.60
C LYS A 575 14.72 39.51 2.44
N SER A 576 14.95 38.97 1.23
CA SER A 576 15.16 39.76 0.03
C SER A 576 13.94 40.64 -0.30
N GLU A 577 12.73 40.08 -0.15
CA GLU A 577 11.48 40.80 -0.34
C GLU A 577 11.31 41.93 0.69
N ILE A 578 11.60 41.68 1.98
CA ILE A 578 11.50 42.68 3.04
C ILE A 578 12.51 43.81 2.81
N VAL A 579 13.76 43.46 2.48
CA VAL A 579 14.80 44.43 2.17
C VAL A 579 14.42 45.32 0.98
N LYS A 580 13.86 44.71 -0.08
CA LYS A 580 13.34 45.43 -1.25
C LYS A 580 12.20 46.39 -0.91
N LYS A 581 11.27 45.98 -0.04
CA LYS A 581 10.15 46.83 0.42
C LYS A 581 10.63 48.01 1.28
N LEU A 582 11.82 47.91 1.89
CA LEU A 582 12.41 48.91 2.76
C LEU A 582 13.59 49.62 2.09
N GLU A 583 13.73 49.55 0.77
CA GLU A 583 14.79 50.16 0.00
C GLU A 583 14.91 51.66 0.31
N GLY A 584 16.16 52.17 0.47
CA GLY A 584 16.45 53.55 0.84
C GLY A 584 16.38 53.87 2.34
N LYS A 585 16.08 52.90 3.20
CA LYS A 585 16.09 53.06 4.66
C LYS A 585 17.31 52.40 5.27
N LYS A 586 17.77 52.94 6.42
CA LYS A 586 18.86 52.29 7.18
C LYS A 586 18.31 51.05 7.89
N LEU A 587 18.82 49.89 7.51
CA LEU A 587 18.40 48.60 8.05
C LEU A 587 19.50 48.03 8.93
N SER A 588 19.10 47.36 10.03
CA SER A 588 19.94 46.42 10.78
C SER A 588 19.40 45.02 10.51
N ILE A 589 20.25 44.13 10.02
CA ILE A 589 19.88 42.73 9.71
C ILE A 589 20.73 41.84 10.59
N ASN A 590 20.07 41.14 11.51
CA ASN A 590 20.70 40.16 12.37
C ASN A 590 20.29 38.76 11.89
N ARG A 591 21.25 37.83 11.78
CA ARG A 591 20.97 36.42 11.52
C ARG A 591 20.85 35.69 12.86
N SER A 592 19.71 35.04 13.10
CA SER A 592 19.54 34.18 14.27
C SER A 592 20.37 32.91 14.08
N LYS A 593 21.27 32.60 15.01
CA LYS A 593 22.14 31.42 14.95
C LYS A 593 21.61 30.25 15.78
N GLY A 594 20.83 30.53 16.82
CA GLY A 594 20.28 29.49 17.68
C GLY A 594 19.17 30.03 18.59
N LEU A 595 18.28 29.13 19.01
CA LEU A 595 17.13 29.43 19.90
C LEU A 595 17.56 30.03 21.24
N GLY A 596 18.73 29.64 21.71
CA GLY A 596 19.29 30.14 23.00
C GLY A 596 19.75 31.56 22.98
N GLU A 597 20.00 32.15 21.80
CA GLU A 597 20.48 33.52 21.62
C GLU A 597 19.34 34.52 21.34
N ASN A 598 18.14 34.03 21.10
CA ASN A 598 16.97 34.84 20.76
C ASN A 598 16.42 35.57 21.98
N ASP A 599 16.05 36.84 21.77
CA ASP A 599 15.34 37.63 22.79
C ASP A 599 13.98 36.95 23.13
N PRO A 600 13.61 36.90 24.42
CA PRO A 600 12.34 36.25 24.84
C PRO A 600 11.09 36.87 24.20
N GLU A 601 11.06 38.16 23.96
CA GLU A 601 9.92 38.84 23.35
C GLU A 601 9.79 38.50 21.85
N MET A 602 10.93 38.45 21.14
CA MET A 602 11.02 37.95 19.78
C MET A 602 10.56 36.50 19.69
N MET A 603 11.05 35.64 20.61
CA MET A 603 10.69 34.21 20.65
C MET A 603 9.21 34.03 20.90
N TRP A 604 8.60 34.84 21.75
CA TRP A 604 7.15 34.83 21.94
C TRP A 604 6.44 35.16 20.65
N MET A 605 6.77 36.31 20.00
CA MET A 605 6.09 36.79 18.82
C MET A 605 6.23 35.86 17.60
N THR A 606 7.33 35.15 17.46
CA THR A 606 7.63 34.37 16.24
C THR A 606 7.41 32.90 16.37
N THR A 607 7.58 32.31 17.57
CA THR A 607 7.70 30.86 17.76
C THR A 607 6.71 30.29 18.79
N MET A 608 6.35 31.06 19.84
CA MET A 608 5.57 30.55 20.95
C MET A 608 4.09 30.98 20.92
N ASN A 609 3.80 32.20 20.48
CA ASN A 609 2.45 32.75 20.48
C ASN A 609 1.55 32.01 19.46
N PRO A 610 0.45 31.39 19.88
CA PRO A 610 -0.46 30.67 18.99
C PRO A 610 -1.01 31.49 17.81
N GLU A 611 -1.13 32.81 17.96
CA GLU A 611 -1.70 33.69 16.93
C GLU A 611 -0.70 34.07 15.82
N THR A 612 0.61 34.07 16.13
CA THR A 612 1.62 34.62 15.22
C THR A 612 2.68 33.62 14.79
N ARG A 613 2.86 32.53 15.54
CA ARG A 613 3.83 31.47 15.23
C ARG A 613 3.50 30.72 13.94
N ARG A 614 4.52 30.17 13.30
CA ARG A 614 4.41 29.26 12.18
C ARG A 614 4.67 27.82 12.64
N LEU A 615 3.67 26.95 12.44
CA LEU A 615 3.79 25.52 12.71
C LEU A 615 3.54 24.72 11.43
N ILE A 616 4.46 23.84 11.11
CA ILE A 616 4.27 22.82 10.08
C ILE A 616 3.69 21.58 10.74
N LYS A 617 2.48 21.18 10.38
CA LYS A 617 1.86 19.94 10.83
C LYS A 617 2.52 18.78 10.10
N VAL A 618 3.03 17.80 10.85
CA VAL A 618 3.67 16.61 10.29
C VAL A 618 2.60 15.56 10.05
N MET A 619 2.28 15.33 8.78
CA MET A 619 1.33 14.29 8.37
C MET A 619 1.88 13.52 7.18
N PRO A 620 1.72 12.19 7.12
CA PRO A 620 2.07 11.44 5.93
C PRO A 620 0.98 11.65 4.86
N GLU A 621 1.38 11.99 3.65
CA GLU A 621 0.48 12.01 2.49
C GLU A 621 0.21 10.58 2.01
N ASP A 622 1.23 9.72 2.09
CA ASP A 622 1.21 8.30 1.75
C ASP A 622 2.06 7.53 2.77
N MET A 623 1.44 6.58 3.46
CA MET A 623 2.11 5.79 4.50
C MET A 623 3.19 4.87 3.93
N ALA A 624 2.95 4.26 2.78
CA ALA A 624 3.91 3.34 2.16
C ALA A 624 5.15 4.11 1.69
N ARG A 625 4.96 5.25 1.05
CA ARG A 625 6.04 6.15 0.63
C ARG A 625 6.80 6.73 1.82
N THR A 626 6.09 7.08 2.89
CA THR A 626 6.71 7.56 4.13
C THR A 626 7.62 6.49 4.72
N MET A 627 7.17 5.24 4.80
CA MET A 627 8.00 4.11 5.24
C MET A 627 9.26 3.94 4.40
N GLN A 628 9.11 3.94 3.07
CA GLN A 628 10.25 3.81 2.14
C GLN A 628 11.28 4.92 2.33
N ILE A 629 10.84 6.18 2.49
CA ILE A 629 11.73 7.32 2.68
C ILE A 629 12.46 7.23 4.03
N PHE A 630 11.78 6.87 5.12
CA PHE A 630 12.41 6.69 6.42
C PHE A 630 13.46 5.58 6.37
N ASP A 631 13.14 4.43 5.77
CA ASP A 631 14.07 3.30 5.64
C ASP A 631 15.25 3.64 4.71
N LEU A 632 15.01 4.34 3.62
CA LEU A 632 16.04 4.77 2.67
C LEU A 632 17.02 5.78 3.31
N LEU A 633 16.48 6.85 3.92
CA LEU A 633 17.30 7.95 4.42
C LEU A 633 17.92 7.66 5.78
N LEU A 634 17.26 6.90 6.65
CA LEU A 634 17.62 6.71 8.05
C LEU A 634 17.88 5.24 8.44
N GLY A 635 17.50 4.29 7.59
CA GLY A 635 17.75 2.86 7.76
C GLY A 635 19.19 2.45 7.42
N ASP A 636 19.42 1.16 7.20
CA ASP A 636 20.77 0.59 6.99
C ASP A 636 21.25 0.62 5.53
N ASN A 637 20.39 0.93 4.56
CA ASN A 637 20.73 0.99 3.14
C ASN A 637 21.58 2.23 2.79
N LEU A 638 22.90 2.13 3.04
CA LEU A 638 23.83 3.24 2.78
C LEU A 638 23.95 3.56 1.29
N GLN A 639 23.96 2.53 0.43
CA GLN A 639 24.11 2.74 -1.02
C GLN A 639 22.87 3.41 -1.59
N GLY A 640 21.66 2.91 -1.30
CA GLY A 640 20.43 3.54 -1.75
C GLY A 640 20.29 4.99 -1.28
N ARG A 641 20.79 5.32 -0.08
CA ARG A 641 20.83 6.72 0.40
C ARG A 641 21.75 7.60 -0.45
N LYS A 642 22.96 7.10 -0.79
CA LYS A 642 23.90 7.82 -1.65
C LYS A 642 23.31 8.08 -3.03
N ASP A 643 22.68 7.06 -3.60
CA ASP A 643 22.04 7.13 -4.91
C ASP A 643 20.89 8.15 -4.88
N HIS A 644 20.03 8.09 -3.87
CA HIS A 644 18.93 9.05 -3.70
C HIS A 644 19.43 10.50 -3.54
N ILE A 645 20.52 10.72 -2.79
CA ILE A 645 21.13 12.05 -2.64
C ILE A 645 21.71 12.51 -3.99
N ALA A 646 22.37 11.63 -4.73
CA ALA A 646 22.92 11.96 -6.05
C ALA A 646 21.81 12.35 -7.04
N GLU A 647 20.69 11.64 -7.02
CA GLU A 647 19.56 11.88 -7.93
C GLU A 647 18.69 13.09 -7.53
N ASN A 648 18.54 13.36 -6.25
CA ASN A 648 17.59 14.35 -5.76
C ASN A 648 18.23 15.54 -5.04
N GLY A 649 19.52 15.47 -4.68
CA GLY A 649 20.19 16.50 -3.88
C GLY A 649 20.17 17.89 -4.52
N TYR A 650 20.20 17.95 -5.86
CA TYR A 650 20.12 19.22 -6.59
C TYR A 650 18.84 20.04 -6.30
N LYS A 651 17.75 19.39 -5.90
CA LYS A 651 16.48 20.04 -5.56
C LYS A 651 16.54 20.85 -4.26
N TYR A 652 17.57 20.60 -3.45
CA TYR A 652 17.72 21.15 -2.11
C TYR A 652 18.98 22.02 -1.99
N LEU A 653 19.67 22.35 -3.10
CA LEU A 653 20.89 23.14 -3.10
C LEU A 653 20.70 24.53 -2.46
N ASP A 654 19.52 25.13 -2.68
CA ASP A 654 19.16 26.45 -2.11
C ASP A 654 18.89 26.41 -0.60
N GLN A 655 18.78 25.20 -0.02
CA GLN A 655 18.54 24.97 1.41
C GLN A 655 19.82 24.55 2.15
N LEU A 656 20.93 24.35 1.42
CA LEU A 656 22.21 24.04 2.03
C LEU A 656 22.80 25.30 2.68
N ASP A 657 23.09 25.22 3.98
CA ASP A 657 23.88 26.20 4.66
C ASP A 657 25.35 26.07 4.22
N VAL A 658 25.81 26.95 3.34
CA VAL A 658 27.16 26.97 2.76
C VAL A 658 28.07 27.90 3.58
N SER A 659 27.82 28.07 4.89
CA SER A 659 28.63 28.90 5.77
C SER A 659 29.85 28.17 6.30
#